data_3a67a80a3ef6c1d719970556e0d72e3f
#
_entry.id   3a67a80a3ef6c1d719970556e0d72e3f
#
_cell.length_a   1.000
_cell.length_b   1.000
_cell.length_c   1.000
_cell.angle_alpha   90.00
_cell.angle_beta   90.00
_cell.angle_gamma   90.00
#
_symmetry.space_group_name_H-M   'P 1'
#
loop_
_entity.id
_entity.type
_entity.pdbx_description
1 polymer ?
#
loop_
_entity_poly.entity_id
_entity_poly.type
_entity_poly.pdbx_seq_one_letter_code
_entity_poly.pdbx_strand_id
1 'polypeptide(L)'
;MQHPRFNPAPLVWSLATLFATLFCGVAHAQAVPASVPFAVTLPAQPLGPALNELARQGRFQLIAHPDLVAGKTAPTVSGTLTARQALGRLLAGSGLMASVEGGVVVIKTTPREVTRVLPTVTVTASALRETPTGQLAGYVARRSTAGSKTDTAIVDTPQSVSVVTNDELRHRQAETLSQALNYTPGFTGQPTSFSRTADRFRIRGMDVESATGGSMRDGLRLQSNSYDGTQEPFGLERVEVLRGAASVLYGQLSPGGVVNAVSKRPVKGGLHEIGVQAGNHDRKQVTADLSGPVAGAGALDYRLTLLSRKSDTAQDHINDDKLYIAPSLTWHAGEDTTLTLLSFYQKTRTRFPAPLPYQLVEGVATGPVRIGRHDFIGEPGYDKMHGDMHAFGYELAHRFSDNVKVSHKLRYSESDVAWNYLQAQTSAAAIQAASRTGLLARQYSDRREHARNIASDTSVESTWDWLGMRHVLLAGVDAYRITYDSTNFRGNAPALDLLTYNYGRPVVVNRATSVDRGSRIRTLQKGIYLQDQISVDQHWTALLGARRDWATQDQTMHRNQATLDKDDSATTWRAGLVYKTDAGLAPYASYSESFFPVTAADAAGSAFKPTRGKQVEMGVRYQPEGSNMLLSAAVYDLTQTDVLKYDAAQDLYRQSGEVQSKGFELEAKAELSAATSLIASYAYTDARTTRSTIASEVGQRSEDTPLHQAALWLDTNFGALGLPKLKAGGGARYKGATQASGMPVAMPGYTLFDAMLSYRISRHWELSANLNNLADKKFVSCEYAICHYGDERRATATLTYQW
;
A
#
# COMPACT_ATOMS: atom_id res chain seq x y z
N MET A 1 26.36 -21.03 32.32
CA MET A 1 26.07 -21.99 31.24
C MET A 1 26.20 -21.23 29.92
N GLN A 2 27.13 -21.68 29.08
CA GLN A 2 27.56 -20.97 27.88
C GLN A 2 26.50 -21.05 26.79
N HIS A 3 26.09 -19.88 26.26
CA HIS A 3 25.27 -19.82 25.07
C HIS A 3 26.12 -20.00 23.80
N PRO A 4 25.71 -20.82 22.84
CA PRO A 4 26.38 -20.91 21.55
C PRO A 4 26.19 -19.63 20.75
N ARG A 5 27.28 -19.01 20.36
CA ARG A 5 27.31 -17.89 19.42
C ARG A 5 27.01 -18.43 18.01
N PHE A 6 25.88 -18.06 17.47
CA PHE A 6 25.57 -18.28 16.04
C PHE A 6 26.37 -17.29 15.18
N ASN A 7 27.17 -17.81 14.28
CA ASN A 7 27.99 -17.02 13.36
C ASN A 7 27.21 -16.87 12.03
N PRO A 8 26.75 -15.66 11.63
CA PRO A 8 25.88 -15.47 10.47
C PRO A 8 26.60 -15.48 9.11
N ALA A 9 27.92 -15.74 9.09
CA ALA A 9 28.74 -15.57 7.88
C ALA A 9 28.39 -16.48 6.66
N PRO A 10 27.91 -17.72 6.78
CA PRO A 10 27.72 -18.56 5.60
C PRO A 10 26.43 -18.29 4.81
N LEU A 11 25.39 -17.71 5.44
CA LEU A 11 24.10 -17.48 4.73
C LEU A 11 24.11 -16.20 3.86
N VAL A 12 24.85 -15.19 4.27
CA VAL A 12 24.94 -13.91 3.53
C VAL A 12 25.77 -14.09 2.26
N TRP A 13 26.82 -14.89 2.29
CA TRP A 13 27.65 -15.21 1.12
C TRP A 13 26.92 -16.09 0.09
N SER A 14 26.05 -16.99 0.54
CA SER A 14 25.28 -17.86 -0.36
C SER A 14 24.21 -17.10 -1.15
N LEU A 15 23.61 -16.04 -0.59
CA LEU A 15 22.67 -15.19 -1.29
C LEU A 15 23.35 -14.21 -2.25
N ALA A 16 24.55 -13.70 -1.88
CA ALA A 16 25.33 -12.83 -2.76
C ALA A 16 25.85 -13.59 -4.00
N THR A 17 26.24 -14.86 -3.83
CA THR A 17 26.67 -15.72 -4.96
C THR A 17 25.52 -16.13 -5.86
N LEU A 18 24.30 -16.32 -5.34
CA LEU A 18 23.12 -16.61 -6.18
C LEU A 18 22.74 -15.41 -7.06
N PHE A 19 22.90 -14.19 -6.55
CA PHE A 19 22.68 -12.96 -7.34
C PHE A 19 23.77 -12.70 -8.38
N ALA A 20 25.04 -13.05 -8.08
CA ALA A 20 26.15 -12.86 -9.00
C ALA A 20 26.16 -13.86 -10.17
N THR A 21 25.65 -15.07 -10.00
CA THR A 21 25.58 -16.10 -11.05
C THR A 21 24.44 -15.91 -12.05
N LEU A 22 23.42 -15.13 -11.73
CA LEU A 22 22.34 -14.79 -12.66
C LEU A 22 22.70 -13.65 -13.63
N PHE A 23 23.83 -12.94 -13.42
CA PHE A 23 24.25 -11.82 -14.27
C PHE A 23 25.37 -12.17 -15.29
N CYS A 24 25.91 -13.37 -15.30
CA CYS A 24 26.98 -13.79 -16.21
C CYS A 24 26.47 -14.70 -17.33
N GLY A 25 25.59 -14.21 -18.19
CA GLY A 25 25.09 -15.01 -19.31
C GLY A 25 24.40 -14.20 -20.41
N VAL A 26 24.80 -12.96 -20.64
CA VAL A 26 24.35 -12.22 -21.83
C VAL A 26 25.52 -12.23 -22.85
N ALA A 27 25.43 -13.20 -23.76
CA ALA A 27 26.23 -13.15 -24.98
C ALA A 27 25.92 -11.84 -25.72
N HIS A 28 26.96 -11.05 -26.06
CA HIS A 28 26.84 -9.86 -26.87
C HIS A 28 26.33 -10.26 -28.27
N ALA A 29 25.02 -10.16 -28.47
CA ALA A 29 24.49 -10.09 -29.83
C ALA A 29 24.80 -8.69 -30.37
N GLN A 30 25.61 -8.61 -31.42
CA GLN A 30 25.86 -7.34 -32.10
C GLN A 30 24.52 -6.76 -32.59
N ALA A 31 24.16 -5.60 -32.07
CA ALA A 31 22.98 -4.86 -32.47
C ALA A 31 23.06 -4.50 -33.97
N VAL A 32 21.98 -4.70 -34.70
CA VAL A 32 21.82 -4.23 -36.08
C VAL A 32 21.95 -2.71 -36.06
N PRO A 33 22.90 -2.08 -36.79
CA PRO A 33 22.97 -0.63 -36.87
C PRO A 33 21.83 -0.11 -37.77
N ALA A 34 20.64 0.03 -37.19
CA ALA A 34 19.42 0.46 -37.90
C ALA A 34 19.48 1.94 -38.36
N SER A 35 20.46 2.69 -37.94
CA SER A 35 20.56 4.12 -38.13
C SER A 35 21.72 4.62 -39.02
N VAL A 36 22.69 3.79 -39.36
CA VAL A 36 23.82 4.20 -40.21
C VAL A 36 23.49 4.01 -41.70
N PRO A 37 23.46 5.07 -42.52
CA PRO A 37 23.25 4.94 -43.95
C PRO A 37 24.44 4.30 -44.63
N PHE A 38 24.23 3.43 -45.61
CA PHE A 38 25.25 2.81 -46.44
C PHE A 38 24.85 2.87 -47.92
N ALA A 39 25.83 2.77 -48.82
CA ALA A 39 25.57 2.79 -50.24
C ALA A 39 24.94 1.47 -50.68
N VAL A 40 23.73 1.55 -51.26
CA VAL A 40 22.98 0.43 -51.79
C VAL A 40 22.99 0.53 -53.32
N THR A 41 23.26 -0.58 -53.98
CA THR A 41 23.11 -0.69 -55.43
C THR A 41 22.61 -2.08 -55.76
N LEU A 42 21.32 -2.21 -56.02
CA LEU A 42 20.63 -3.47 -56.32
C LEU A 42 19.83 -3.30 -57.61
N PRO A 43 20.15 -4.03 -58.68
CA PRO A 43 19.29 -4.06 -59.85
C PRO A 43 18.01 -4.85 -59.58
N ALA A 44 17.02 -4.68 -60.43
CA ALA A 44 15.83 -5.52 -60.40
C ALA A 44 16.19 -6.99 -60.60
N GLN A 45 15.81 -7.84 -59.65
CA GLN A 45 16.20 -9.24 -59.61
C GLN A 45 15.21 -10.05 -58.73
N PRO A 46 15.27 -11.40 -58.69
CA PRO A 46 14.42 -12.15 -57.74
C PRO A 46 14.60 -11.70 -56.31
N LEU A 47 13.50 -11.65 -55.52
CA LEU A 47 13.47 -11.02 -54.23
C LEU A 47 14.41 -11.67 -53.19
N GLY A 48 14.51 -13.01 -53.19
CA GLY A 48 15.41 -13.73 -52.26
C GLY A 48 16.90 -13.32 -52.44
N PRO A 49 17.47 -13.45 -53.66
CA PRO A 49 18.81 -12.93 -53.95
C PRO A 49 19.00 -11.46 -53.61
N ALA A 50 18.00 -10.59 -53.87
CA ALA A 50 18.07 -9.16 -53.58
C ALA A 50 18.15 -8.88 -52.05
N LEU A 51 17.37 -9.62 -51.25
CA LEU A 51 17.43 -9.53 -49.78
C LEU A 51 18.78 -9.97 -49.20
N ASN A 52 19.32 -11.08 -49.73
CA ASN A 52 20.63 -11.57 -49.32
C ASN A 52 21.76 -10.57 -49.67
N GLU A 53 21.70 -9.98 -50.85
CA GLU A 53 22.68 -8.99 -51.30
C GLU A 53 22.54 -7.69 -50.47
N LEU A 54 21.33 -7.25 -50.14
CA LEU A 54 21.13 -6.10 -49.28
C LEU A 54 21.68 -6.36 -47.86
N ALA A 55 21.44 -7.55 -47.30
CA ALA A 55 22.00 -7.93 -46.00
C ALA A 55 23.54 -7.94 -46.01
N ARG A 56 24.15 -8.40 -47.12
CA ARG A 56 25.60 -8.38 -47.30
C ARG A 56 26.16 -6.95 -47.40
N GLN A 57 25.51 -6.07 -48.18
CA GLN A 57 25.96 -4.67 -48.33
C GLN A 57 25.81 -3.88 -47.03
N GLY A 58 24.69 -4.11 -46.29
CA GLY A 58 24.39 -3.46 -45.00
C GLY A 58 25.00 -4.13 -43.77
N ARG A 59 25.71 -5.29 -43.94
CA ARG A 59 26.34 -6.09 -42.87
C ARG A 59 25.39 -6.44 -41.73
N PHE A 60 24.14 -6.84 -42.01
CA PHE A 60 23.19 -7.29 -41.01
C PHE A 60 22.66 -8.71 -41.32
N GLN A 61 22.18 -9.39 -40.29
CA GLN A 61 21.58 -10.71 -40.43
C GLN A 61 20.13 -10.60 -40.87
N LEU A 62 19.73 -11.43 -41.87
CA LEU A 62 18.37 -11.45 -42.40
C LEU A 62 17.91 -12.91 -42.54
N ILE A 63 16.68 -13.16 -42.11
CA ILE A 63 15.99 -14.44 -42.26
C ILE A 63 14.74 -14.21 -43.10
N ALA A 64 14.64 -14.92 -44.19
CA ALA A 64 13.45 -14.99 -45.03
C ALA A 64 13.13 -16.44 -45.35
N HIS A 65 11.91 -16.87 -45.10
CA HIS A 65 11.48 -18.23 -45.48
C HIS A 65 11.43 -18.32 -47.00
N PRO A 66 12.00 -19.38 -47.63
CA PRO A 66 12.07 -19.51 -49.11
C PRO A 66 10.72 -19.33 -49.78
N ASP A 67 9.62 -19.91 -49.21
CA ASP A 67 8.28 -19.85 -49.79
C ASP A 67 7.69 -18.42 -49.79
N LEU A 68 8.14 -17.52 -48.92
CA LEU A 68 7.65 -16.12 -48.86
C LEU A 68 8.22 -15.28 -50.02
N VAL A 69 9.43 -15.60 -50.48
CA VAL A 69 10.15 -14.83 -51.49
C VAL A 69 10.08 -15.49 -52.87
N ALA A 70 9.62 -16.75 -52.98
CA ALA A 70 9.50 -17.49 -54.22
C ALA A 70 8.57 -16.78 -55.23
N GLY A 71 8.99 -16.66 -56.46
CA GLY A 71 8.23 -16.01 -57.53
C GLY A 71 8.04 -14.48 -57.41
N LYS A 72 8.69 -13.83 -56.42
CA LYS A 72 8.65 -12.38 -56.28
C LYS A 72 9.90 -11.72 -56.82
N THR A 73 9.74 -10.53 -57.44
CA THR A 73 10.83 -9.69 -57.96
C THR A 73 10.99 -8.44 -57.12
N ALA A 74 12.23 -8.10 -56.84
CA ALA A 74 12.59 -6.86 -56.15
C ALA A 74 12.76 -5.74 -57.17
N PRO A 75 12.28 -4.53 -56.91
CA PRO A 75 12.59 -3.36 -57.73
C PRO A 75 14.06 -2.93 -57.61
N THR A 76 14.52 -2.13 -58.55
CA THR A 76 15.87 -1.48 -58.46
C THR A 76 15.90 -0.56 -57.25
N VAL A 77 16.90 -0.74 -56.37
CA VAL A 77 17.15 0.13 -55.22
C VAL A 77 18.56 0.64 -55.21
N SER A 78 18.75 1.95 -55.30
CA SER A 78 20.06 2.60 -55.30
C SER A 78 20.03 3.88 -54.45
N GLY A 79 21.19 4.21 -53.86
CA GLY A 79 21.43 5.41 -53.08
C GLY A 79 22.03 5.16 -51.71
N THR A 80 22.31 6.21 -50.95
CA THR A 80 22.76 6.10 -49.55
C THR A 80 21.55 5.99 -48.66
N LEU A 81 21.27 4.80 -48.16
CA LEU A 81 20.04 4.46 -47.43
C LEU A 81 20.36 3.75 -46.08
N THR A 82 19.51 3.92 -45.11
CA THR A 82 19.54 3.05 -43.90
C THR A 82 18.97 1.66 -44.26
N ALA A 83 19.29 0.64 -43.47
CA ALA A 83 18.77 -0.72 -43.66
C ALA A 83 17.24 -0.74 -43.72
N ARG A 84 16.57 0.03 -42.88
CA ARG A 84 15.11 0.16 -42.86
C ARG A 84 14.55 0.78 -44.13
N GLN A 85 15.17 1.85 -44.62
CA GLN A 85 14.74 2.51 -45.86
C GLN A 85 14.96 1.62 -47.08
N ALA A 86 16.11 0.92 -47.12
CA ALA A 86 16.42 0.02 -48.23
C ALA A 86 15.47 -1.21 -48.26
N LEU A 87 15.17 -1.81 -47.08
CA LEU A 87 14.18 -2.90 -46.97
C LEU A 87 12.79 -2.44 -47.34
N GLY A 88 12.37 -1.25 -46.90
CA GLY A 88 11.05 -0.71 -47.26
C GLY A 88 10.87 -0.51 -48.76
N ARG A 89 11.93 -0.05 -49.48
CA ARG A 89 11.89 0.06 -50.94
C ARG A 89 11.93 -1.30 -51.65
N LEU A 90 12.75 -2.21 -51.13
CA LEU A 90 12.91 -3.54 -51.71
C LEU A 90 11.66 -4.42 -51.61
N LEU A 91 10.91 -4.26 -50.51
CA LEU A 91 9.68 -5.03 -50.25
C LEU A 91 8.43 -4.35 -50.77
N ALA A 92 8.52 -3.13 -51.32
CA ALA A 92 7.38 -2.40 -51.83
C ALA A 92 6.60 -3.21 -52.89
N GLY A 93 5.29 -3.38 -52.68
CA GLY A 93 4.43 -4.14 -53.60
C GLY A 93 4.53 -5.66 -53.46
N SER A 94 5.44 -6.22 -52.66
CA SER A 94 5.63 -7.66 -52.52
C SER A 94 4.59 -8.36 -51.58
N GLY A 95 3.82 -7.58 -50.79
CA GLY A 95 2.97 -8.11 -49.73
C GLY A 95 3.76 -8.65 -48.53
N LEU A 96 5.04 -8.25 -48.40
CA LEU A 96 5.92 -8.62 -47.31
C LEU A 96 6.39 -7.40 -46.52
N MET A 97 6.71 -7.63 -45.26
CA MET A 97 7.29 -6.61 -44.37
C MET A 97 8.51 -7.16 -43.62
N ALA A 98 9.40 -6.28 -43.21
CA ALA A 98 10.54 -6.61 -42.38
C ALA A 98 10.29 -6.24 -40.90
N SER A 99 10.52 -7.17 -39.98
CA SER A 99 10.56 -6.91 -38.53
C SER A 99 11.94 -7.22 -37.97
N VAL A 100 12.36 -6.54 -36.90
CA VAL A 100 13.62 -6.83 -36.21
C VAL A 100 13.31 -7.58 -34.94
N GLU A 101 13.79 -8.81 -34.84
CA GLU A 101 13.57 -9.71 -33.70
C GLU A 101 14.94 -10.24 -33.22
N GLY A 102 15.30 -9.96 -31.96
CA GLY A 102 16.57 -10.45 -31.41
C GLY A 102 17.85 -9.96 -32.14
N GLY A 103 17.78 -8.79 -32.79
CA GLY A 103 18.91 -8.27 -33.57
C GLY A 103 19.04 -8.79 -35.03
N VAL A 104 18.07 -9.59 -35.46
CA VAL A 104 18.00 -10.16 -36.83
C VAL A 104 16.79 -9.59 -37.55
N VAL A 105 16.92 -9.28 -38.84
CA VAL A 105 15.81 -8.87 -39.68
C VAL A 105 15.05 -10.11 -40.16
N VAL A 106 13.74 -10.20 -39.82
CA VAL A 106 12.87 -11.30 -40.24
C VAL A 106 11.84 -10.79 -41.24
N ILE A 107 11.70 -11.46 -42.40
CA ILE A 107 10.73 -11.14 -43.43
C ILE A 107 9.45 -11.92 -43.19
N LYS A 108 8.31 -11.21 -43.13
CA LYS A 108 6.98 -11.75 -42.86
C LYS A 108 5.95 -11.27 -43.88
N THR A 109 4.82 -11.97 -44.03
CA THR A 109 3.69 -11.47 -44.85
C THR A 109 3.05 -10.24 -44.18
N THR A 110 2.67 -9.26 -44.99
CA THR A 110 1.83 -8.16 -44.53
C THR A 110 0.44 -8.70 -44.18
N PRO A 111 -0.13 -8.43 -43.00
CA PRO A 111 -1.47 -8.92 -42.69
C PRO A 111 -2.48 -8.34 -43.69
N ARG A 112 -3.28 -9.21 -44.33
CA ARG A 112 -4.35 -8.82 -45.25
C ARG A 112 -5.53 -8.33 -44.40
N GLU A 113 -5.94 -7.08 -44.56
CA GLU A 113 -7.15 -6.54 -43.93
C GLU A 113 -8.36 -7.33 -44.41
N VAL A 114 -8.93 -8.17 -43.53
CA VAL A 114 -10.26 -8.74 -43.67
C VAL A 114 -11.18 -7.89 -42.80
N THR A 115 -11.93 -7.02 -43.46
CA THR A 115 -12.94 -6.18 -42.82
C THR A 115 -14.08 -7.04 -42.28
N ARG A 116 -14.01 -7.33 -40.99
CA ARG A 116 -15.10 -7.58 -40.04
C ARG A 116 -14.49 -7.96 -38.71
N VAL A 117 -14.18 -6.95 -37.88
CA VAL A 117 -13.78 -7.20 -36.50
C VAL A 117 -14.50 -6.18 -35.65
N LEU A 118 -15.40 -6.67 -34.81
CA LEU A 118 -15.69 -6.02 -33.54
C LEU A 118 -14.36 -5.89 -32.78
N PRO A 119 -14.08 -4.74 -32.14
CA PRO A 119 -12.77 -4.51 -31.59
C PRO A 119 -12.50 -5.52 -30.48
N THR A 120 -11.55 -6.42 -30.72
CA THR A 120 -10.73 -6.98 -29.65
C THR A 120 -10.15 -5.76 -28.94
N VAL A 121 -10.41 -5.62 -27.64
CA VAL A 121 -9.65 -4.69 -26.78
C VAL A 121 -8.22 -5.25 -26.71
N THR A 122 -7.48 -5.05 -27.80
CA THR A 122 -6.04 -5.00 -27.74
C THR A 122 -5.78 -3.66 -27.08
N VAL A 123 -5.39 -3.68 -25.80
CA VAL A 123 -4.69 -2.55 -25.21
C VAL A 123 -3.43 -2.37 -26.07
N THR A 124 -3.56 -1.64 -27.17
CA THR A 124 -2.43 -1.01 -27.81
C THR A 124 -1.86 -0.15 -26.70
N ALA A 125 -0.71 -0.52 -26.20
CA ALA A 125 0.17 0.39 -25.48
C ALA A 125 0.61 1.50 -26.45
N SER A 126 -0.32 2.31 -26.94
CA SER A 126 -0.04 3.71 -27.11
C SER A 126 0.24 4.15 -25.69
N ALA A 127 1.47 4.53 -25.43
CA ALA A 127 1.96 4.94 -24.14
C ALA A 127 1.08 6.06 -23.58
N LEU A 128 -0.06 5.71 -22.99
CA LEU A 128 -0.72 6.54 -21.99
C LEU A 128 0.34 6.66 -20.90
N ARG A 129 0.97 7.82 -20.85
CA ARG A 129 1.97 8.14 -19.83
C ARG A 129 1.35 7.75 -18.49
N GLU A 130 1.98 6.80 -17.77
CA GLU A 130 1.52 6.42 -16.43
C GLU A 130 1.30 7.67 -15.61
N THR A 131 0.15 7.79 -14.99
CA THR A 131 -0.15 8.86 -14.04
C THR A 131 -0.25 8.28 -12.62
N PRO A 132 0.13 9.01 -11.59
CA PRO A 132 0.13 8.51 -10.21
C PRO A 132 -1.24 8.12 -9.68
N THR A 133 -2.32 8.53 -10.32
CA THR A 133 -3.71 8.26 -9.91
C THR A 133 -4.50 7.46 -10.93
N GLY A 134 -3.91 7.16 -12.09
CA GLY A 134 -4.54 6.39 -13.16
C GLY A 134 -4.43 4.89 -12.98
N GLN A 135 -5.13 4.18 -13.83
CA GLN A 135 -5.02 2.71 -13.91
C GLN A 135 -3.60 2.32 -14.30
N LEU A 136 -3.15 1.23 -13.71
CA LEU A 136 -1.86 0.63 -13.97
C LEU A 136 -2.06 -0.89 -14.11
N ALA A 137 -1.64 -1.45 -15.24
CA ALA A 137 -1.58 -2.89 -15.41
C ALA A 137 -0.30 -3.46 -14.80
N GLY A 138 -0.40 -4.63 -14.17
CA GLY A 138 0.73 -5.31 -13.54
C GLY A 138 1.09 -4.77 -12.16
N TYR A 139 2.30 -5.07 -11.71
CA TYR A 139 2.75 -4.80 -10.33
C TYR A 139 3.77 -3.68 -10.21
N VAL A 140 4.29 -3.17 -11.32
CA VAL A 140 5.39 -2.20 -11.32
C VAL A 140 4.88 -0.80 -11.58
N ALA A 141 4.74 0.01 -10.54
CA ALA A 141 4.50 1.43 -10.65
C ALA A 141 5.84 2.17 -10.83
N ARG A 142 5.86 3.13 -11.74
CA ARG A 142 7.03 3.96 -12.03
C ARG A 142 6.89 5.38 -11.46
N ARG A 143 5.68 5.80 -11.15
CA ARG A 143 5.35 7.15 -10.72
C ARG A 143 4.49 7.14 -9.45
N SER A 144 4.71 8.13 -8.59
CA SER A 144 3.95 8.31 -7.36
C SER A 144 3.93 9.79 -6.97
N THR A 145 2.86 10.23 -6.31
CA THR A 145 2.82 11.54 -5.66
C THR A 145 3.18 11.47 -4.18
N ALA A 146 3.28 10.28 -3.59
CA ALA A 146 3.48 10.14 -2.15
C ALA A 146 4.78 10.76 -1.65
N GLY A 147 5.85 10.73 -2.47
CA GLY A 147 7.16 11.23 -2.09
C GLY A 147 7.42 12.72 -2.38
N SER A 148 6.52 13.40 -3.12
CA SER A 148 6.77 14.77 -3.58
C SER A 148 5.53 15.66 -3.67
N LYS A 149 4.32 15.10 -3.59
CA LYS A 149 3.03 15.73 -3.97
C LYS A 149 2.93 16.14 -5.45
N THR A 150 3.99 15.99 -6.23
CA THR A 150 4.03 16.18 -7.68
C THR A 150 4.05 14.84 -8.40
N ASP A 151 3.75 14.83 -9.70
CA ASP A 151 3.89 13.62 -10.53
C ASP A 151 5.37 13.33 -10.77
N THR A 152 5.99 12.56 -9.88
CA THR A 152 7.43 12.27 -9.89
C THR A 152 7.69 10.78 -10.14
N ALA A 153 8.72 10.49 -10.92
CA ALA A 153 9.19 9.12 -11.07
C ALA A 153 9.73 8.60 -9.73
N ILE A 154 9.37 7.36 -9.37
CA ILE A 154 9.83 6.75 -8.12
C ILE A 154 11.36 6.70 -8.08
N VAL A 155 11.99 6.45 -9.23
CA VAL A 155 13.45 6.40 -9.35
C VAL A 155 14.14 7.74 -9.02
N ASP A 156 13.45 8.87 -9.24
CA ASP A 156 13.95 10.22 -8.98
C ASP A 156 13.54 10.73 -7.56
N THR A 157 12.89 9.92 -6.74
CA THR A 157 12.43 10.29 -5.39
C THR A 157 13.48 9.89 -4.34
N PRO A 158 14.08 10.82 -3.57
CA PRO A 158 15.13 10.48 -2.59
C PRO A 158 14.57 9.95 -1.25
N GLN A 159 13.56 9.10 -1.27
CA GLN A 159 12.97 8.48 -0.08
C GLN A 159 12.28 7.18 -0.48
N SER A 160 12.26 6.18 0.39
CA SER A 160 11.63 4.87 0.12
C SER A 160 10.13 4.99 -0.12
N VAL A 161 9.69 4.61 -1.31
CA VAL A 161 8.28 4.56 -1.73
C VAL A 161 7.96 3.17 -2.25
N SER A 162 6.88 2.58 -1.76
CA SER A 162 6.29 1.35 -2.31
C SER A 162 4.89 1.64 -2.83
N VAL A 163 4.50 1.01 -3.92
CA VAL A 163 3.16 1.11 -4.48
C VAL A 163 2.58 -0.28 -4.65
N VAL A 164 1.45 -0.55 -4.03
CA VAL A 164 0.63 -1.75 -4.23
C VAL A 164 -0.44 -1.40 -5.25
N THR A 165 -0.41 -2.04 -6.41
CA THR A 165 -1.32 -1.75 -7.54
C THR A 165 -2.68 -2.41 -7.38
N ASN A 166 -3.67 -1.99 -8.17
CA ASN A 166 -4.98 -2.64 -8.19
C ASN A 166 -4.88 -4.12 -8.56
N ASP A 167 -4.00 -4.50 -9.49
CA ASP A 167 -3.78 -5.89 -9.86
C ASP A 167 -3.23 -6.72 -8.69
N GLU A 168 -2.31 -6.16 -7.89
CA GLU A 168 -1.85 -6.82 -6.66
C GLU A 168 -3.00 -7.00 -5.65
N LEU A 169 -3.83 -5.98 -5.45
CA LEU A 169 -4.98 -6.02 -4.54
C LEU A 169 -5.97 -7.12 -4.98
N ARG A 170 -6.24 -7.23 -6.28
CA ARG A 170 -7.17 -8.21 -6.86
C ARG A 170 -6.60 -9.63 -6.81
N HIS A 171 -5.38 -9.85 -7.28
CA HIS A 171 -4.77 -11.18 -7.34
C HIS A 171 -4.58 -11.79 -5.95
N ARG A 172 -4.28 -10.98 -4.94
CA ARG A 172 -4.13 -11.44 -3.56
C ARG A 172 -5.43 -11.39 -2.74
N GLN A 173 -6.53 -10.86 -3.31
CA GLN A 173 -7.82 -10.69 -2.65
C GLN A 173 -7.69 -9.97 -1.30
N ALA A 174 -7.01 -8.81 -1.32
CA ALA A 174 -6.81 -8.00 -0.12
C ALA A 174 -8.13 -7.39 0.37
N GLU A 175 -8.51 -7.64 1.60
CA GLU A 175 -9.75 -7.16 2.23
C GLU A 175 -9.55 -6.03 3.23
N THR A 176 -8.32 -5.83 3.66
CA THR A 176 -7.90 -4.75 4.55
C THR A 176 -6.60 -4.14 4.05
N LEU A 177 -6.29 -2.91 4.48
CA LEU A 177 -5.00 -2.30 4.16
C LEU A 177 -3.83 -3.11 4.75
N SER A 178 -3.99 -3.73 5.92
CA SER A 178 -2.99 -4.64 6.48
C SER A 178 -2.67 -5.79 5.54
N GLN A 179 -3.68 -6.42 4.94
CA GLN A 179 -3.45 -7.49 3.96
C GLN A 179 -2.85 -6.97 2.66
N ALA A 180 -3.29 -5.81 2.19
CA ALA A 180 -2.74 -5.16 1.00
C ALA A 180 -1.22 -4.96 1.11
N LEU A 181 -0.74 -4.59 2.30
CA LEU A 181 0.64 -4.19 2.55
C LEU A 181 1.55 -5.31 3.09
N ASN A 182 1.04 -6.54 3.28
CA ASN A 182 1.80 -7.66 3.86
C ASN A 182 3.04 -8.11 3.05
N TYR A 183 3.20 -7.64 1.82
CA TYR A 183 4.37 -7.90 0.96
C TYR A 183 5.29 -6.67 0.85
N THR A 184 5.00 -5.60 1.59
CA THR A 184 5.81 -4.37 1.63
C THR A 184 6.89 -4.50 2.71
N PRO A 185 8.16 -4.15 2.44
CA PRO A 185 9.23 -4.28 3.42
C PRO A 185 9.05 -3.30 4.60
N GLY A 186 9.42 -3.74 5.80
CA GLY A 186 9.36 -2.92 7.02
C GLY A 186 7.95 -2.60 7.52
N PHE A 187 6.92 -3.18 6.89
CA PHE A 187 5.52 -3.01 7.27
C PHE A 187 5.06 -4.15 8.21
N THR A 188 4.41 -3.80 9.30
CA THR A 188 3.75 -4.76 10.19
C THR A 188 2.30 -4.34 10.39
N GLY A 189 1.37 -5.17 9.93
CA GLY A 189 -0.07 -5.01 10.13
C GLY A 189 -0.60 -5.92 11.23
N GLN A 190 -1.74 -5.57 11.78
CA GLN A 190 -2.48 -6.40 12.71
C GLN A 190 -3.15 -7.59 11.99
N PRO A 191 -3.42 -8.73 12.67
CA PRO A 191 -4.22 -9.81 12.12
C PRO A 191 -5.56 -9.31 11.59
N THR A 192 -6.14 -10.01 10.59
CA THR A 192 -7.39 -9.59 9.96
C THR A 192 -8.55 -9.56 10.93
N SER A 193 -8.55 -10.43 11.96
CA SER A 193 -9.52 -10.37 13.06
C SER A 193 -9.65 -8.96 13.64
N PHE A 194 -8.51 -8.28 13.86
CA PHE A 194 -8.46 -6.91 14.35
C PHE A 194 -8.54 -5.87 13.22
N SER A 195 -7.81 -6.05 12.13
CA SER A 195 -7.71 -5.06 11.05
C SER A 195 -9.01 -4.88 10.23
N ARG A 196 -10.05 -5.68 10.47
CA ARG A 196 -11.42 -5.40 10.02
C ARG A 196 -12.06 -4.24 10.75
N THR A 197 -11.58 -3.93 11.94
CA THR A 197 -12.16 -2.90 12.83
C THR A 197 -11.36 -1.62 12.86
N ALA A 198 -10.05 -1.69 12.56
CA ALA A 198 -9.15 -0.54 12.66
C ALA A 198 -7.97 -0.65 11.67
N ASP A 199 -7.64 0.45 11.00
CA ASP A 199 -6.45 0.59 10.19
C ASP A 199 -5.27 1.02 11.08
N ARG A 200 -4.58 0.03 11.67
CA ARG A 200 -3.40 0.21 12.51
C ARG A 200 -2.21 -0.55 11.93
N PHE A 201 -1.12 0.14 11.76
CA PHE A 201 0.10 -0.41 11.18
C PHE A 201 1.33 0.08 11.92
N ARG A 202 2.44 -0.64 11.72
CA ARG A 202 3.79 -0.15 12.02
C ARG A 202 4.64 -0.18 10.78
N ILE A 203 5.42 0.87 10.60
CA ILE A 203 6.44 0.96 9.56
C ILE A 203 7.76 1.29 10.26
N ARG A 204 8.78 0.47 10.01
CA ARG A 204 10.08 0.62 10.68
C ARG A 204 9.98 0.61 12.23
N GLY A 205 9.01 -0.15 12.75
CA GLY A 205 8.73 -0.24 14.20
C GLY A 205 8.04 0.96 14.84
N MET A 206 7.65 1.98 14.05
CA MET A 206 6.90 3.15 14.50
C MET A 206 5.43 3.02 14.12
N ASP A 207 4.52 3.50 14.99
CA ASP A 207 3.09 3.47 14.73
C ASP A 207 2.71 4.38 13.55
N VAL A 208 1.94 3.84 12.61
CA VAL A 208 1.38 4.53 11.45
C VAL A 208 -0.10 4.21 11.38
N GLU A 209 -0.93 5.12 11.85
CA GLU A 209 -2.37 4.95 11.91
C GLU A 209 -3.07 6.31 11.75
N SER A 210 -4.39 6.31 11.70
CA SER A 210 -5.16 7.55 11.56
C SER A 210 -4.94 8.50 12.73
N ALA A 211 -4.88 7.97 13.96
CA ALA A 211 -4.63 8.76 15.16
C ALA A 211 -3.26 9.47 15.13
N THR A 212 -2.25 8.88 14.50
CA THR A 212 -0.91 9.46 14.33
C THR A 212 -0.72 10.18 13.00
N GLY A 213 -1.79 10.31 12.21
CA GLY A 213 -1.80 11.02 10.92
C GLY A 213 -1.29 10.22 9.73
N GLY A 214 -0.83 9.00 9.93
CA GLY A 214 -0.16 8.21 8.91
C GLY A 214 -1.08 7.49 7.91
N SER A 215 -2.41 7.44 8.16
CA SER A 215 -3.39 6.87 7.22
C SER A 215 -4.12 7.97 6.47
N MET A 216 -3.99 7.97 5.13
CA MET A 216 -4.54 9.00 4.25
C MET A 216 -5.36 8.41 3.12
N ARG A 217 -6.20 9.25 2.52
CA ARG A 217 -6.92 8.96 1.27
C ARG A 217 -6.69 10.11 0.29
N ASP A 218 -6.21 9.79 -0.93
CA ASP A 218 -5.91 10.77 -2.00
C ASP A 218 -5.03 11.95 -1.54
N GLY A 219 -4.10 11.67 -0.60
CA GLY A 219 -3.19 12.66 -0.02
C GLY A 219 -3.79 13.56 1.06
N LEU A 220 -5.04 13.36 1.45
CA LEU A 220 -5.72 14.09 2.52
C LEU A 220 -6.07 13.18 3.70
N ARG A 221 -6.12 13.72 4.91
CA ARG A 221 -6.64 13.00 6.07
C ARG A 221 -8.10 12.61 5.87
N LEU A 222 -8.44 11.39 6.25
CA LEU A 222 -9.79 10.84 6.15
C LEU A 222 -10.43 10.64 7.53
N GLN A 223 -9.67 10.14 8.49
CA GLN A 223 -10.15 9.65 9.79
C GLN A 223 -9.56 10.49 10.92
N SER A 224 -10.25 10.56 12.05
CA SER A 224 -9.81 11.22 13.28
C SER A 224 -9.07 10.26 14.21
N ASN A 225 -9.46 8.99 14.21
CA ASN A 225 -8.82 7.91 14.98
C ASN A 225 -8.92 6.57 14.22
N SER A 226 -8.25 5.55 14.74
CA SER A 226 -8.14 4.25 14.07
C SER A 226 -9.45 3.47 13.99
N TYR A 227 -10.43 3.80 14.83
CA TYR A 227 -11.72 3.09 14.93
C TYR A 227 -12.86 3.77 14.17
N ASP A 228 -12.63 4.91 13.54
CA ASP A 228 -13.64 5.61 12.71
C ASP A 228 -14.12 4.77 11.51
N GLY A 229 -13.41 3.74 11.17
CA GLY A 229 -13.67 2.81 10.08
C GLY A 229 -12.37 2.35 9.43
N THR A 230 -12.47 1.40 8.52
CA THR A 230 -11.34 0.91 7.72
C THR A 230 -11.51 1.34 6.28
N GLN A 231 -10.41 1.51 5.54
CA GLN A 231 -10.47 1.82 4.12
C GLN A 231 -10.66 0.53 3.31
N GLU A 232 -11.72 0.45 2.49
CA GLU A 232 -12.05 -0.71 1.66
C GLU A 232 -11.14 -0.81 0.44
N PRO A 233 -10.28 -1.86 0.32
CA PRO A 233 -9.33 -1.98 -0.80
C PRO A 233 -9.99 -2.10 -2.18
N PHE A 234 -11.21 -2.65 -2.28
CA PHE A 234 -11.92 -2.74 -3.55
C PHE A 234 -12.20 -1.36 -4.17
N GLY A 235 -12.33 -0.32 -3.36
CA GLY A 235 -12.50 1.07 -3.79
C GLY A 235 -11.21 1.79 -4.20
N LEU A 236 -10.05 1.09 -4.20
CA LEU A 236 -8.74 1.71 -4.42
C LEU A 236 -8.15 1.35 -5.76
N GLU A 237 -7.51 2.31 -6.41
CA GLU A 237 -6.69 2.12 -7.59
C GLU A 237 -5.28 1.62 -7.21
N ARG A 238 -4.75 2.12 -6.09
CA ARG A 238 -3.46 1.72 -5.53
C ARG A 238 -3.37 2.11 -4.04
N VAL A 239 -2.41 1.52 -3.36
CA VAL A 239 -1.98 1.95 -2.03
C VAL A 239 -0.50 2.32 -2.10
N GLU A 240 -0.18 3.54 -1.71
CA GLU A 240 1.19 4.06 -1.69
C GLU A 240 1.70 4.09 -0.25
N VAL A 241 2.94 3.68 -0.04
CA VAL A 241 3.61 3.71 1.26
C VAL A 241 4.87 4.56 1.13
N LEU A 242 4.87 5.71 1.78
CA LEU A 242 6.07 6.51 1.96
C LEU A 242 6.64 6.17 3.34
N ARG A 243 7.86 5.63 3.39
CA ARG A 243 8.48 5.17 4.64
C ARG A 243 9.36 6.25 5.26
N GLY A 244 9.27 6.39 6.59
CA GLY A 244 10.03 7.35 7.36
C GLY A 244 9.41 8.73 7.47
N ALA A 245 10.12 9.68 8.07
CA ALA A 245 9.62 11.02 8.37
C ALA A 245 9.16 11.77 7.12
N ALA A 246 7.93 12.34 7.14
CA ALA A 246 7.31 12.95 5.97
C ALA A 246 6.44 14.18 6.29
N SER A 247 6.65 14.82 7.45
CA SER A 247 5.83 15.98 7.85
C SER A 247 5.95 17.18 6.92
N VAL A 248 7.08 17.35 6.25
CA VAL A 248 7.26 18.42 5.25
C VAL A 248 6.21 18.38 4.15
N LEU A 249 5.69 17.18 3.81
CA LEU A 249 4.63 17.03 2.81
C LEU A 249 3.22 17.05 3.40
N TYR A 250 3.05 16.39 4.55
CA TYR A 250 1.71 16.02 5.04
C TYR A 250 1.36 16.61 6.41
N GLY A 251 2.25 17.45 6.97
CA GLY A 251 2.04 18.08 8.28
C GLY A 251 2.23 17.10 9.43
N GLN A 252 1.31 17.14 10.37
CA GLN A 252 1.40 16.36 11.61
C GLN A 252 1.37 14.85 11.35
N LEU A 253 2.50 14.16 11.53
CA LEU A 253 2.61 12.71 11.42
C LEU A 253 3.63 12.10 12.37
N SER A 254 3.39 10.85 12.73
CA SER A 254 4.40 9.93 13.27
C SER A 254 5.56 9.74 12.26
N PRO A 255 6.78 9.52 12.74
CA PRO A 255 7.94 9.37 11.87
C PRO A 255 8.00 8.05 11.09
N GLY A 256 7.11 7.10 11.33
CA GLY A 256 7.07 5.83 10.59
C GLY A 256 6.78 5.99 9.11
N GLY A 257 5.95 6.96 8.75
CA GLY A 257 5.60 7.24 7.35
C GLY A 257 4.13 7.48 7.10
N VAL A 258 3.73 7.29 5.85
CA VAL A 258 2.36 7.50 5.36
C VAL A 258 1.91 6.30 4.53
N VAL A 259 0.70 5.82 4.79
CA VAL A 259 -0.07 4.93 3.93
C VAL A 259 -1.15 5.77 3.24
N ASN A 260 -0.99 6.00 1.95
CA ASN A 260 -1.92 6.78 1.14
C ASN A 260 -2.73 5.85 0.24
N ALA A 261 -4.02 5.71 0.53
CA ALA A 261 -4.95 5.00 -0.31
C ALA A 261 -5.44 5.91 -1.45
N VAL A 262 -5.27 5.49 -2.70
CA VAL A 262 -5.68 6.25 -3.89
C VAL A 262 -7.00 5.70 -4.39
N SER A 263 -8.04 6.54 -4.43
CA SER A 263 -9.38 6.18 -4.88
C SER A 263 -9.41 5.81 -6.35
N LYS A 264 -10.28 4.89 -6.72
CA LYS A 264 -10.63 4.62 -8.13
C LYS A 264 -11.27 5.85 -8.74
N ARG A 265 -10.80 6.24 -9.94
CA ARG A 265 -11.29 7.37 -10.74
C ARG A 265 -11.88 6.89 -12.05
N PRO A 266 -12.73 7.69 -12.72
CA PRO A 266 -13.25 7.37 -14.04
C PRO A 266 -12.19 7.00 -15.06
N VAL A 267 -12.50 6.04 -15.91
CA VAL A 267 -11.62 5.49 -16.95
C VAL A 267 -12.18 5.84 -18.33
N LYS A 268 -11.42 6.56 -19.15
CA LYS A 268 -11.85 7.02 -20.48
C LYS A 268 -12.25 5.90 -21.45
N GLY A 269 -11.61 4.73 -21.37
CA GLY A 269 -11.90 3.59 -22.25
C GLY A 269 -13.14 2.78 -21.88
N GLY A 270 -13.78 3.12 -20.76
CA GLY A 270 -14.84 2.31 -20.18
C GLY A 270 -14.31 1.09 -19.40
N LEU A 271 -15.05 0.69 -18.40
CA LEU A 271 -14.83 -0.54 -17.61
C LEU A 271 -16.18 -0.98 -17.08
N HIS A 272 -16.56 -2.21 -17.33
CA HIS A 272 -17.81 -2.75 -16.81
C HIS A 272 -17.52 -4.17 -16.28
N GLU A 273 -17.58 -4.29 -14.95
CA GLU A 273 -17.28 -5.54 -14.27
C GLU A 273 -18.28 -5.80 -13.15
N ILE A 274 -18.77 -7.02 -13.05
CA ILE A 274 -19.55 -7.53 -11.91
C ILE A 274 -18.90 -8.82 -11.43
N GLY A 275 -18.70 -8.96 -10.13
CA GLY A 275 -18.13 -10.12 -9.48
C GLY A 275 -19.08 -10.72 -8.44
N VAL A 276 -19.11 -12.04 -8.35
CA VAL A 276 -19.79 -12.79 -7.29
C VAL A 276 -18.77 -13.69 -6.64
N GLN A 277 -18.66 -13.63 -5.32
CA GLN A 277 -17.68 -14.38 -4.55
C GLN A 277 -18.35 -15.22 -3.47
N ALA A 278 -17.89 -16.46 -3.31
CA ALA A 278 -18.21 -17.34 -2.20
C ALA A 278 -16.91 -17.81 -1.51
N GLY A 279 -16.99 -18.19 -0.25
CA GLY A 279 -15.84 -18.68 0.50
C GLY A 279 -16.22 -19.42 1.78
N ASN A 280 -15.20 -19.86 2.53
CA ASN A 280 -15.44 -20.41 3.86
C ASN A 280 -16.01 -19.35 4.81
N HIS A 281 -16.52 -19.76 5.97
CA HIS A 281 -17.23 -18.93 6.94
C HIS A 281 -18.47 -18.24 6.34
N ASP A 282 -19.28 -19.01 5.59
CA ASP A 282 -20.54 -18.58 4.93
C ASP A 282 -20.39 -17.27 4.11
N ARG A 283 -19.20 -17.03 3.57
CA ARG A 283 -18.87 -15.81 2.85
C ARG A 283 -19.63 -15.71 1.54
N LYS A 284 -20.30 -14.59 1.35
CA LYS A 284 -21.01 -14.19 0.13
C LYS A 284 -20.73 -12.73 -0.13
N GLN A 285 -20.23 -12.42 -1.33
CA GLN A 285 -19.93 -11.04 -1.71
C GLN A 285 -20.32 -10.80 -3.17
N VAL A 286 -20.86 -9.61 -3.41
CA VAL A 286 -21.13 -9.10 -4.77
C VAL A 286 -20.36 -7.79 -4.92
N THR A 287 -19.70 -7.62 -6.06
CA THR A 287 -18.98 -6.41 -6.43
C THR A 287 -19.41 -5.91 -7.79
N ALA A 288 -19.35 -4.60 -8.01
CA ALA A 288 -19.47 -4.01 -9.33
C ALA A 288 -18.50 -2.85 -9.47
N ASP A 289 -17.91 -2.70 -10.66
CA ASP A 289 -17.02 -1.60 -11.03
C ASP A 289 -17.38 -1.16 -12.45
N LEU A 290 -18.08 -0.02 -12.54
CA LEU A 290 -18.68 0.48 -13.77
C LEU A 290 -18.11 1.86 -14.06
N SER A 291 -17.52 2.06 -15.22
CA SER A 291 -16.92 3.34 -15.60
C SER A 291 -17.06 3.58 -17.11
N GLY A 292 -17.12 4.85 -17.51
CA GLY A 292 -17.16 5.24 -18.91
C GLY A 292 -17.58 6.70 -19.09
N PRO A 293 -17.66 7.15 -20.34
CA PRO A 293 -18.17 8.47 -20.65
C PRO A 293 -19.69 8.57 -20.37
N VAL A 294 -20.11 9.73 -19.88
CA VAL A 294 -21.55 10.02 -19.73
C VAL A 294 -22.13 10.31 -21.11
N ALA A 295 -23.15 9.55 -21.51
CA ALA A 295 -23.78 9.68 -22.82
C ALA A 295 -24.29 11.11 -23.06
N GLY A 296 -23.91 11.71 -24.19
CA GLY A 296 -24.29 13.08 -24.57
C GLY A 296 -23.52 14.20 -23.87
N ALA A 297 -22.62 13.89 -22.95
CA ALA A 297 -21.79 14.88 -22.22
C ALA A 297 -20.30 14.58 -22.46
N GLY A 298 -19.80 14.87 -23.67
CA GLY A 298 -18.49 14.46 -24.18
C GLY A 298 -17.25 14.82 -23.33
N ALA A 299 -17.44 15.65 -22.31
CA ALA A 299 -16.37 16.06 -21.37
C ALA A 299 -16.52 15.44 -19.96
N LEU A 300 -17.47 14.53 -19.76
CA LEU A 300 -17.78 13.97 -18.44
C LEU A 300 -17.65 12.46 -18.42
N ASP A 301 -16.81 11.93 -17.52
CA ASP A 301 -16.63 10.50 -17.27
C ASP A 301 -17.16 10.15 -15.88
N TYR A 302 -17.74 8.96 -15.73
CA TYR A 302 -18.21 8.44 -14.44
C TYR A 302 -17.50 7.14 -14.05
N ARG A 303 -17.46 6.87 -12.75
CA ARG A 303 -17.18 5.53 -12.20
C ARG A 303 -18.08 5.27 -10.99
N LEU A 304 -18.59 4.07 -10.88
CA LEU A 304 -19.36 3.59 -9.74
C LEU A 304 -18.76 2.27 -9.27
N THR A 305 -18.26 2.27 -8.05
CA THR A 305 -17.71 1.07 -7.39
C THR A 305 -18.63 0.64 -6.28
N LEU A 306 -19.04 -0.63 -6.27
CA LEU A 306 -19.98 -1.22 -5.31
C LEU A 306 -19.41 -2.50 -4.73
N LEU A 307 -19.58 -2.71 -3.41
CA LEU A 307 -19.32 -3.98 -2.73
C LEU A 307 -20.40 -4.22 -1.69
N SER A 308 -20.97 -5.42 -1.68
CA SER A 308 -21.84 -5.93 -0.61
C SER A 308 -21.33 -7.28 -0.16
N ARG A 309 -21.03 -7.41 1.12
CA ARG A 309 -20.50 -8.62 1.75
C ARG A 309 -21.36 -9.02 2.91
N LYS A 310 -21.62 -10.32 3.04
CA LYS A 310 -22.05 -11.02 4.25
C LYS A 310 -21.12 -12.18 4.48
N SER A 311 -20.58 -12.31 5.68
CA SER A 311 -19.61 -13.35 6.03
C SER A 311 -19.56 -13.54 7.52
N ASP A 312 -19.43 -14.76 7.99
CA ASP A 312 -18.90 -15.04 9.30
C ASP A 312 -17.38 -14.94 9.30
N THR A 313 -16.75 -15.15 10.45
CA THR A 313 -15.29 -15.22 10.60
C THR A 313 -14.89 -16.53 11.26
N ALA A 314 -13.59 -16.79 11.37
CA ALA A 314 -13.06 -17.92 12.09
C ALA A 314 -13.41 -17.91 13.60
N GLN A 315 -13.62 -16.74 14.17
CA GLN A 315 -13.99 -16.59 15.58
C GLN A 315 -15.51 -16.63 15.71
N ASP A 316 -16.01 -17.45 16.61
CA ASP A 316 -17.44 -17.64 16.85
C ASP A 316 -18.14 -16.30 17.15
N HIS A 317 -19.36 -16.17 16.70
CA HIS A 317 -20.20 -14.99 16.88
C HIS A 317 -19.68 -13.69 16.27
N ILE A 318 -18.56 -13.67 15.56
CA ILE A 318 -18.05 -12.49 14.85
C ILE A 318 -18.33 -12.60 13.36
N ASN A 319 -19.11 -11.65 12.84
CA ASN A 319 -19.38 -11.51 11.41
C ASN A 319 -18.51 -10.43 10.75
N ASP A 320 -18.46 -10.39 9.41
CA ASP A 320 -17.78 -9.39 8.59
C ASP A 320 -18.71 -8.88 7.49
N ASP A 321 -19.76 -8.19 7.88
CA ASP A 321 -20.74 -7.64 6.94
C ASP A 321 -20.35 -6.22 6.53
N LYS A 322 -20.35 -5.95 5.24
CA LYS A 322 -19.95 -4.65 4.69
C LYS A 322 -20.79 -4.26 3.48
N LEU A 323 -21.15 -2.99 3.41
CA LEU A 323 -21.63 -2.32 2.20
C LEU A 323 -20.70 -1.16 1.90
N TYR A 324 -20.23 -1.06 0.66
CA TYR A 324 -19.40 0.04 0.16
C TYR A 324 -19.95 0.53 -1.18
N ILE A 325 -20.15 1.84 -1.31
CA ILE A 325 -20.65 2.49 -2.51
C ILE A 325 -19.79 3.72 -2.76
N ALA A 326 -19.12 3.80 -3.91
CA ALA A 326 -18.23 4.92 -4.23
C ALA A 326 -18.47 5.42 -5.66
N PRO A 327 -19.36 6.40 -5.85
CA PRO A 327 -19.48 7.12 -7.11
C PRO A 327 -18.36 8.16 -7.26
N SER A 328 -17.88 8.34 -8.48
CA SER A 328 -16.96 9.40 -8.86
C SER A 328 -17.28 9.94 -10.25
N LEU A 329 -16.99 11.23 -10.47
CA LEU A 329 -17.19 11.91 -11.74
C LEU A 329 -15.94 12.73 -12.08
N THR A 330 -15.52 12.71 -13.33
CA THR A 330 -14.44 13.58 -13.81
C THR A 330 -14.96 14.42 -14.94
N TRP A 331 -14.88 15.73 -14.78
CA TRP A 331 -15.20 16.72 -15.82
C TRP A 331 -13.92 17.30 -16.39
N HIS A 332 -13.78 17.21 -17.70
CA HIS A 332 -12.68 17.80 -18.47
C HIS A 332 -13.18 19.10 -19.11
N ALA A 333 -12.98 20.23 -18.43
CA ALA A 333 -13.37 21.53 -18.92
C ALA A 333 -12.28 22.10 -19.86
N GLY A 334 -12.27 21.62 -21.10
CA GLY A 334 -11.19 21.85 -22.06
C GLY A 334 -9.96 20.98 -21.78
N GLU A 335 -8.80 21.39 -22.30
CA GLU A 335 -7.53 20.63 -22.16
C GLU A 335 -6.81 20.93 -20.87
N ASP A 336 -7.09 22.07 -20.24
CA ASP A 336 -6.31 22.60 -19.11
C ASP A 336 -6.97 22.40 -17.75
N THR A 337 -8.28 22.14 -17.70
CA THR A 337 -9.02 22.03 -16.45
C THR A 337 -9.62 20.66 -16.27
N THR A 338 -9.31 20.03 -15.16
CA THR A 338 -9.92 18.76 -14.74
C THR A 338 -10.49 18.92 -13.34
N LEU A 339 -11.75 18.58 -13.17
CA LEU A 339 -12.42 18.48 -11.88
C LEU A 339 -12.90 17.06 -11.67
N THR A 340 -12.39 16.41 -10.62
CA THR A 340 -12.82 15.07 -10.23
C THR A 340 -13.55 15.12 -8.90
N LEU A 341 -14.82 14.71 -8.88
CA LEU A 341 -15.61 14.53 -7.69
C LEU A 341 -15.41 13.09 -7.16
N LEU A 342 -15.11 12.95 -5.89
CA LEU A 342 -14.87 11.68 -5.23
C LEU A 342 -15.77 11.55 -4.01
N SER A 343 -16.49 10.45 -3.92
CA SER A 343 -17.31 10.18 -2.73
C SER A 343 -17.36 8.69 -2.40
N PHE A 344 -17.68 8.37 -1.18
CA PHE A 344 -18.05 7.01 -0.78
C PHE A 344 -18.97 7.01 0.44
N TYR A 345 -19.76 5.95 0.54
CA TYR A 345 -20.46 5.53 1.73
C TYR A 345 -20.05 4.11 2.07
N GLN A 346 -19.70 3.88 3.35
CA GLN A 346 -19.33 2.57 3.86
C GLN A 346 -20.11 2.26 5.12
N LYS A 347 -20.73 1.08 5.16
CA LYS A 347 -21.43 0.54 6.32
C LYS A 347 -20.74 -0.75 6.73
N THR A 348 -20.27 -0.84 7.97
CA THR A 348 -19.64 -2.02 8.56
C THR A 348 -20.45 -2.51 9.72
N ARG A 349 -20.74 -3.82 9.75
CA ARG A 349 -21.43 -4.49 10.83
C ARG A 349 -20.62 -5.71 11.23
N THR A 350 -20.07 -5.64 12.44
CA THR A 350 -19.20 -6.70 12.98
C THR A 350 -19.29 -6.70 14.51
N ARG A 351 -18.53 -7.55 15.17
CA ARG A 351 -18.20 -7.45 16.58
C ARG A 351 -16.71 -7.24 16.76
N PHE A 352 -16.36 -6.52 17.81
CA PHE A 352 -14.96 -6.27 18.13
C PHE A 352 -14.32 -7.54 18.69
N PRO A 353 -13.20 -7.99 18.12
CA PRO A 353 -12.46 -9.13 18.65
C PRO A 353 -11.75 -8.68 19.94
N ALA A 354 -12.39 -8.93 21.08
CA ALA A 354 -11.85 -8.52 22.37
C ALA A 354 -10.43 -9.06 22.56
N PRO A 355 -9.47 -8.20 23.02
CA PRO A 355 -8.11 -8.62 23.22
C PRO A 355 -8.01 -9.68 24.32
N LEU A 356 -7.15 -10.67 24.12
CA LEU A 356 -6.97 -11.80 25.02
C LEU A 356 -5.75 -11.59 25.91
N PRO A 357 -5.86 -11.82 27.24
CA PRO A 357 -4.70 -11.88 28.11
C PRO A 357 -3.75 -13.00 27.65
N TYR A 358 -2.47 -12.70 27.46
CA TYR A 358 -1.50 -13.69 26.94
C TYR A 358 -1.43 -14.97 27.75
N GLN A 359 -1.68 -14.88 29.08
CA GLN A 359 -1.66 -16.01 30.01
C GLN A 359 -2.74 -17.06 29.73
N LEU A 360 -3.78 -16.69 28.94
CA LEU A 360 -4.90 -17.57 28.59
C LEU A 360 -4.86 -18.00 27.11
N VAL A 361 -3.90 -17.52 26.32
CA VAL A 361 -3.83 -17.79 24.87
C VAL A 361 -3.15 -19.11 24.60
N GLU A 362 -3.74 -19.97 23.76
CA GLU A 362 -3.17 -21.24 23.31
C GLU A 362 -1.80 -21.01 22.66
N GLY A 363 -0.78 -21.79 23.07
CA GLY A 363 0.58 -21.66 22.56
C GLY A 363 1.45 -20.63 23.30
N VAL A 364 0.85 -19.84 24.20
CA VAL A 364 1.54 -18.87 25.07
C VAL A 364 1.29 -19.18 26.54
N ALA A 365 0.07 -19.56 26.87
CA ALA A 365 -0.37 -19.89 28.22
C ALA A 365 0.38 -21.08 28.81
N THR A 366 0.69 -20.98 30.10
CA THR A 366 1.28 -22.08 30.89
C THR A 366 0.25 -22.80 31.76
N GLY A 367 -0.96 -22.19 31.95
CA GLY A 367 -2.06 -22.73 32.74
C GLY A 367 -2.87 -23.83 32.03
N PRO A 368 -3.71 -24.57 32.77
CA PRO A 368 -4.56 -25.61 32.19
C PRO A 368 -5.72 -25.07 31.36
N VAL A 369 -6.25 -23.88 31.69
CA VAL A 369 -7.36 -23.24 30.97
C VAL A 369 -6.78 -22.32 29.88
N ARG A 370 -7.30 -22.48 28.67
CA ARG A 370 -6.87 -21.72 27.50
C ARG A 370 -8.08 -21.26 26.69
N ILE A 371 -7.92 -20.11 26.04
CA ILE A 371 -8.86 -19.59 25.06
C ILE A 371 -8.32 -19.97 23.69
N GLY A 372 -9.07 -20.72 22.92
CA GLY A 372 -8.74 -21.12 21.56
C GLY A 372 -8.98 -20.03 20.53
N ARG A 373 -8.54 -20.26 19.28
CA ARG A 373 -8.67 -19.24 18.21
C ARG A 373 -10.11 -18.99 17.73
N HIS A 374 -11.01 -19.94 17.98
CA HIS A 374 -12.43 -19.82 17.64
C HIS A 374 -13.26 -19.22 18.75
N ASP A 375 -12.73 -19.26 19.99
CA ASP A 375 -13.50 -18.90 21.16
C ASP A 375 -13.81 -17.41 21.19
N PHE A 376 -15.04 -17.09 21.58
CA PHE A 376 -15.51 -15.72 21.74
C PHE A 376 -15.68 -15.43 23.23
N ILE A 377 -14.96 -14.45 23.76
CA ILE A 377 -15.03 -14.07 25.17
C ILE A 377 -16.02 -12.94 25.47
N GLY A 378 -16.63 -12.38 24.41
CA GLY A 378 -17.68 -11.36 24.50
C GLY A 378 -19.04 -11.94 24.91
N GLU A 379 -20.10 -11.21 24.63
CA GLU A 379 -21.50 -11.62 24.84
C GLU A 379 -22.28 -11.40 23.54
N PRO A 380 -22.76 -12.47 22.86
CA PRO A 380 -23.42 -12.37 21.56
C PRO A 380 -24.59 -11.40 21.50
N GLY A 381 -25.32 -11.27 22.62
CA GLY A 381 -26.48 -10.36 22.74
C GLY A 381 -26.12 -8.90 23.05
N TYR A 382 -24.85 -8.61 23.35
CA TYR A 382 -24.39 -7.28 23.72
C TYR A 382 -23.33 -6.71 22.76
N ASP A 383 -22.35 -7.53 22.37
CA ASP A 383 -21.21 -7.10 21.60
C ASP A 383 -21.63 -6.71 20.18
N LYS A 384 -21.16 -5.55 19.74
CA LYS A 384 -21.32 -5.03 18.39
C LYS A 384 -20.25 -3.99 18.08
N MET A 385 -19.87 -3.91 16.84
CA MET A 385 -19.15 -2.78 16.28
C MET A 385 -19.82 -2.40 14.96
N HIS A 386 -20.63 -1.36 15.01
CA HIS A 386 -21.40 -0.85 13.89
C HIS A 386 -20.88 0.51 13.51
N GLY A 387 -20.24 0.60 12.36
CA GLY A 387 -19.70 1.83 11.81
C GLY A 387 -20.45 2.21 10.53
N ASP A 388 -20.75 3.50 10.41
CA ASP A 388 -21.24 4.14 9.19
C ASP A 388 -20.28 5.30 8.90
N MET A 389 -19.64 5.29 7.72
CA MET A 389 -18.68 6.28 7.31
C MET A 389 -19.03 6.80 5.92
N HIS A 390 -19.00 8.10 5.73
CA HIS A 390 -19.12 8.69 4.40
C HIS A 390 -18.12 9.81 4.19
N ALA A 391 -17.74 9.99 2.94
CA ALA A 391 -16.89 11.09 2.53
C ALA A 391 -17.34 11.64 1.19
N PHE A 392 -17.16 12.94 1.03
CA PHE A 392 -17.37 13.66 -0.22
C PHE A 392 -16.28 14.71 -0.40
N GLY A 393 -15.77 14.83 -1.62
CA GLY A 393 -14.74 15.80 -1.92
C GLY A 393 -14.50 15.95 -3.40
N TYR A 394 -13.52 16.78 -3.73
CA TYR A 394 -13.09 17.00 -5.11
C TYR A 394 -11.59 17.25 -5.21
N GLU A 395 -11.07 17.02 -6.40
CA GLU A 395 -9.75 17.42 -6.86
C GLU A 395 -9.94 18.29 -8.11
N LEU A 396 -9.49 19.54 -8.03
CA LEU A 396 -9.44 20.48 -9.14
C LEU A 396 -7.99 20.66 -9.56
N ALA A 397 -7.68 20.51 -10.82
CA ALA A 397 -6.40 20.85 -11.41
C ALA A 397 -6.63 21.76 -12.61
N HIS A 398 -5.90 22.88 -12.65
CA HIS A 398 -5.93 23.81 -13.77
C HIS A 398 -4.51 24.18 -14.19
N ARG A 399 -4.23 24.07 -15.46
CA ARG A 399 -2.96 24.48 -16.08
C ARG A 399 -3.11 25.85 -16.70
N PHE A 400 -2.53 26.86 -16.04
CA PHE A 400 -2.53 28.24 -16.54
C PHE A 400 -1.58 28.45 -17.72
N SER A 401 -0.52 27.65 -17.77
CA SER A 401 0.44 27.59 -18.87
C SER A 401 1.14 26.23 -18.84
N ASP A 402 2.02 25.98 -19.81
CA ASP A 402 2.84 24.74 -19.81
C ASP A 402 3.72 24.62 -18.56
N ASN A 403 4.00 25.72 -17.90
CA ASN A 403 4.91 25.81 -16.78
C ASN A 403 4.22 26.01 -15.41
N VAL A 404 2.92 26.35 -15.38
CA VAL A 404 2.21 26.68 -14.13
C VAL A 404 0.91 25.91 -14.04
N LYS A 405 0.84 25.07 -13.01
CA LYS A 405 -0.35 24.29 -12.66
C LYS A 405 -0.79 24.60 -11.23
N VAL A 406 -2.07 24.83 -11.03
CA VAL A 406 -2.71 24.98 -9.73
C VAL A 406 -3.57 23.76 -9.45
N SER A 407 -3.44 23.21 -8.24
CA SER A 407 -4.26 22.08 -7.78
C SER A 407 -4.92 22.45 -6.45
N HIS A 408 -6.19 22.10 -6.33
CA HIS A 408 -6.93 22.23 -5.08
C HIS A 408 -7.70 20.96 -4.77
N LYS A 409 -7.57 20.48 -3.53
CA LYS A 409 -8.26 19.30 -3.02
C LYS A 409 -9.07 19.69 -1.80
N LEU A 410 -10.27 19.18 -1.71
CA LEU A 410 -11.14 19.33 -0.55
C LEU A 410 -11.81 17.99 -0.25
N ARG A 411 -11.90 17.62 1.03
CA ARG A 411 -12.69 16.47 1.50
C ARG A 411 -13.38 16.79 2.80
N TYR A 412 -14.65 16.46 2.86
CA TYR A 412 -15.43 16.29 4.06
C TYR A 412 -15.61 14.79 4.31
N SER A 413 -15.47 14.37 5.56
CA SER A 413 -15.80 13.00 6.00
C SER A 413 -16.47 13.01 7.35
N GLU A 414 -17.36 12.06 7.56
CA GLU A 414 -18.07 11.85 8.83
C GLU A 414 -18.16 10.35 9.11
N SER A 415 -18.01 9.99 10.37
CA SER A 415 -18.17 8.62 10.83
C SER A 415 -18.94 8.57 12.14
N ASP A 416 -19.82 7.56 12.25
CA ASP A 416 -20.55 7.19 13.45
C ASP A 416 -20.27 5.74 13.79
N VAL A 417 -19.75 5.48 14.98
CA VAL A 417 -19.42 4.14 15.45
C VAL A 417 -20.08 3.84 16.79
N ALA A 418 -20.92 2.81 16.81
CA ALA A 418 -21.42 2.21 18.04
C ALA A 418 -20.59 0.98 18.36
N TRP A 419 -19.84 1.03 19.45
CA TRP A 419 -18.86 0.02 19.80
C TRP A 419 -19.06 -0.47 21.23
N ASN A 420 -19.76 -1.60 21.36
CA ASN A 420 -20.04 -2.27 22.61
C ASN A 420 -19.31 -3.61 22.61
N TYR A 421 -18.58 -3.93 23.67
CA TYR A 421 -17.88 -5.21 23.78
C TYR A 421 -17.60 -5.57 25.24
N LEU A 422 -17.44 -6.85 25.50
CA LEU A 422 -16.89 -7.36 26.74
C LEU A 422 -15.42 -7.74 26.55
N GLN A 423 -14.62 -7.44 27.55
CA GLN A 423 -13.21 -7.84 27.60
C GLN A 423 -12.88 -8.49 28.95
N ALA A 424 -11.82 -9.27 28.99
CA ALA A 424 -11.30 -9.82 30.23
C ALA A 424 -10.85 -8.69 31.16
N GLN A 425 -11.05 -8.87 32.47
CA GLN A 425 -10.38 -8.06 33.46
C GLN A 425 -8.88 -8.41 33.46
N THR A 426 -8.01 -7.40 33.38
CA THR A 426 -6.56 -7.57 33.21
C THR A 426 -5.76 -7.59 34.51
N SER A 427 -6.41 -7.53 35.69
CA SER A 427 -5.69 -7.64 36.95
C SER A 427 -5.05 -9.05 37.09
N ALA A 428 -3.85 -9.11 37.63
CA ALA A 428 -3.14 -10.37 37.80
C ALA A 428 -3.96 -11.43 38.58
N ALA A 429 -4.69 -10.99 39.59
CA ALA A 429 -5.58 -11.86 40.38
C ALA A 429 -6.73 -12.44 39.56
N ALA A 430 -7.41 -11.60 38.73
CA ALA A 430 -8.49 -12.05 37.86
C ALA A 430 -8.01 -13.06 36.81
N ILE A 431 -6.86 -12.79 36.18
CA ILE A 431 -6.27 -13.68 35.18
C ILE A 431 -5.84 -15.00 35.83
N GLN A 432 -5.20 -14.96 37.00
CA GLN A 432 -4.79 -16.16 37.73
C GLN A 432 -6.01 -17.00 38.16
N ALA A 433 -7.09 -16.36 38.62
CA ALA A 433 -8.32 -17.06 38.92
C ALA A 433 -8.90 -17.73 37.66
N ALA A 434 -9.00 -17.03 36.55
CA ALA A 434 -9.49 -17.58 35.29
C ALA A 434 -8.63 -18.77 34.80
N SER A 435 -7.30 -18.68 34.88
CA SER A 435 -6.39 -19.74 34.46
C SER A 435 -6.52 -21.03 35.27
N ARG A 436 -7.02 -20.95 36.51
CA ARG A 436 -7.22 -22.09 37.41
C ARG A 436 -8.63 -22.64 37.37
N THR A 437 -9.63 -21.77 37.37
CA THR A 437 -11.06 -22.18 37.57
C THR A 437 -11.84 -22.20 36.27
N GLY A 438 -11.34 -21.60 35.21
CA GLY A 438 -12.08 -21.37 33.96
C GLY A 438 -13.04 -20.20 34.01
N LEU A 439 -13.24 -19.55 35.17
CA LEU A 439 -14.17 -18.45 35.29
C LEU A 439 -13.50 -17.12 34.96
N LEU A 440 -13.76 -16.60 33.76
CA LEU A 440 -13.24 -15.34 33.27
C LEU A 440 -14.07 -14.16 33.76
N ALA A 441 -13.50 -13.35 34.65
CA ALA A 441 -14.09 -12.08 35.03
C ALA A 441 -14.04 -11.11 33.85
N ARG A 442 -15.18 -10.47 33.52
CA ARG A 442 -15.32 -9.56 32.38
C ARG A 442 -15.72 -8.15 32.82
N GLN A 443 -15.39 -7.19 31.99
CA GLN A 443 -15.88 -5.82 32.05
C GLN A 443 -16.51 -5.43 30.71
N TYR A 444 -17.60 -4.65 30.78
CA TYR A 444 -18.22 -4.09 29.59
C TYR A 444 -17.56 -2.77 29.20
N SER A 445 -17.53 -2.50 27.89
CA SER A 445 -17.36 -1.19 27.30
C SER A 445 -18.61 -0.86 26.48
N ASP A 446 -19.26 0.25 26.78
CA ASP A 446 -20.35 0.84 26.00
C ASP A 446 -19.86 2.16 25.44
N ARG A 447 -19.54 2.17 24.13
CA ARG A 447 -18.86 3.27 23.50
C ARG A 447 -19.59 3.73 22.26
N ARG A 448 -19.65 5.04 22.07
CA ARG A 448 -20.11 5.69 20.84
C ARG A 448 -19.12 6.75 20.45
N GLU A 449 -18.85 6.84 19.16
CA GLU A 449 -17.93 7.79 18.60
C GLU A 449 -18.57 8.47 17.41
N HIS A 450 -18.43 9.77 17.34
CA HIS A 450 -18.82 10.59 16.23
C HIS A 450 -17.65 11.47 15.81
N ALA A 451 -17.24 11.39 14.57
CA ALA A 451 -16.14 12.16 14.06
C ALA A 451 -16.53 12.89 12.78
N ARG A 452 -16.06 14.13 12.65
CA ARG A 452 -16.16 14.96 11.45
C ARG A 452 -14.81 15.51 11.11
N ASN A 453 -14.43 15.39 9.86
CA ASN A 453 -13.19 15.92 9.34
C ASN A 453 -13.44 16.71 8.07
N ILE A 454 -12.82 17.88 7.95
CA ILE A 454 -12.68 18.62 6.71
C ILE A 454 -11.20 18.87 6.47
N ALA A 455 -10.71 18.49 5.28
CA ALA A 455 -9.31 18.63 4.91
C ALA A 455 -9.20 19.28 3.53
N SER A 456 -8.29 20.22 3.39
CA SER A 456 -8.04 20.97 2.16
C SER A 456 -6.56 21.11 1.91
N ASP A 457 -6.15 21.05 0.63
CA ASP A 457 -4.77 21.29 0.18
C ASP A 457 -4.83 22.08 -1.13
N THR A 458 -4.16 23.22 -1.17
CA THR A 458 -4.02 24.06 -2.36
C THR A 458 -2.55 24.20 -2.69
N SER A 459 -2.16 23.87 -3.91
CA SER A 459 -0.76 23.95 -4.35
C SER A 459 -0.63 24.58 -5.73
N VAL A 460 0.48 25.25 -5.91
CA VAL A 460 0.97 25.76 -7.19
C VAL A 460 2.25 25.00 -7.52
N GLU A 461 2.26 24.34 -8.65
CA GLU A 461 3.43 23.71 -9.25
C GLU A 461 3.92 24.58 -10.40
N SER A 462 5.19 24.95 -10.37
CA SER A 462 5.80 25.78 -11.41
C SER A 462 7.10 25.17 -11.89
N THR A 463 7.27 25.03 -13.20
CA THR A 463 8.46 24.46 -13.81
C THR A 463 9.17 25.53 -14.62
N TRP A 464 10.49 25.68 -14.42
CA TRP A 464 11.33 26.59 -15.22
C TRP A 464 12.79 26.12 -15.29
N ASP A 465 13.49 26.59 -16.29
CA ASP A 465 14.92 26.35 -16.44
C ASP A 465 15.71 27.60 -16.01
N TRP A 466 16.70 27.42 -15.14
CA TRP A 466 17.58 28.49 -14.67
C TRP A 466 18.98 27.95 -14.44
N LEU A 467 19.97 28.67 -14.93
CA LEU A 467 21.40 28.30 -14.85
C LEU A 467 21.71 26.88 -15.37
N GLY A 468 20.99 26.40 -16.39
CA GLY A 468 21.14 25.04 -16.91
C GLY A 468 20.50 23.95 -16.03
N MET A 469 19.77 24.32 -15.00
CA MET A 469 19.04 23.42 -14.11
C MET A 469 17.54 23.55 -14.34
N ARG A 470 16.84 22.44 -14.32
CA ARG A 470 15.37 22.41 -14.35
C ARG A 470 14.82 22.41 -12.92
N HIS A 471 14.00 23.36 -12.61
CA HIS A 471 13.30 23.50 -11.32
C HIS A 471 11.85 23.09 -11.45
N VAL A 472 11.36 22.28 -10.50
CA VAL A 472 9.94 22.00 -10.26
C VAL A 472 9.62 22.46 -8.85
N LEU A 473 9.18 23.72 -8.75
CA LEU A 473 8.79 24.33 -7.49
C LEU A 473 7.36 23.96 -7.15
N LEU A 474 7.12 23.48 -5.95
CA LEU A 474 5.82 23.27 -5.35
C LEU A 474 5.67 24.17 -4.15
N ALA A 475 4.73 25.09 -4.17
CA ALA A 475 4.34 25.91 -3.04
C ALA A 475 2.89 25.63 -2.68
N GLY A 476 2.55 25.51 -1.42
CA GLY A 476 1.16 25.26 -1.07
C GLY A 476 0.80 25.56 0.36
N VAL A 477 -0.50 25.53 0.58
CA VAL A 477 -1.15 25.70 1.88
C VAL A 477 -2.14 24.58 2.09
N ASP A 478 -2.15 23.99 3.28
CA ASP A 478 -3.14 23.02 3.67
C ASP A 478 -3.76 23.31 5.03
N ALA A 479 -4.94 22.80 5.23
CA ALA A 479 -5.61 22.85 6.51
C ALA A 479 -6.49 21.62 6.71
N TYR A 480 -6.59 21.17 7.95
CA TYR A 480 -7.65 20.25 8.32
C TYR A 480 -8.24 20.62 9.68
N ARG A 481 -9.53 20.33 9.83
CA ARG A 481 -10.25 20.45 11.08
C ARG A 481 -10.92 19.12 11.39
N ILE A 482 -10.63 18.58 12.56
CA ILE A 482 -11.26 17.38 13.11
C ILE A 482 -12.11 17.79 14.31
N THR A 483 -13.32 17.26 14.38
CA THR A 483 -14.13 17.25 15.60
C THR A 483 -14.45 15.79 15.90
N TYR A 484 -14.04 15.33 17.07
CA TYR A 484 -14.26 13.99 17.55
C TYR A 484 -14.97 14.05 18.91
N ASP A 485 -16.07 13.34 19.05
CA ASP A 485 -16.84 13.24 20.26
C ASP A 485 -17.05 11.76 20.58
N SER A 486 -16.68 11.34 21.78
CA SER A 486 -16.84 9.95 22.20
C SER A 486 -17.45 9.85 23.59
N THR A 487 -18.38 8.92 23.78
CA THR A 487 -18.81 8.46 25.10
C THR A 487 -18.23 7.08 25.35
N ASN A 488 -17.79 6.80 26.59
CA ASN A 488 -17.19 5.51 26.93
C ASN A 488 -17.52 5.16 28.40
N PHE A 489 -18.51 4.31 28.58
CA PHE A 489 -18.90 3.79 29.89
C PHE A 489 -18.29 2.41 30.07
N ARG A 490 -17.72 2.16 31.26
CA ARG A 490 -17.14 0.87 31.63
C ARG A 490 -17.65 0.41 32.97
N GLY A 491 -17.77 -0.89 33.14
CA GLY A 491 -18.17 -1.49 34.40
C GLY A 491 -18.06 -3.01 34.39
N ASN A 492 -18.33 -3.65 35.50
CA ASN A 492 -18.30 -5.11 35.58
C ASN A 492 -19.43 -5.73 34.75
N ALA A 493 -19.09 -6.87 34.16
CA ALA A 493 -20.03 -7.68 33.38
C ALA A 493 -20.08 -9.11 33.95
N PRO A 494 -21.11 -9.90 33.63
CA PRO A 494 -21.19 -11.29 34.07
C PRO A 494 -19.93 -12.07 33.64
N ALA A 495 -19.37 -12.86 34.54
CA ALA A 495 -18.21 -13.70 34.22
C ALA A 495 -18.61 -14.78 33.20
N LEU A 496 -17.63 -15.19 32.36
CA LEU A 496 -17.78 -16.26 31.39
C LEU A 496 -17.06 -17.52 31.91
N ASP A 497 -17.75 -18.63 31.88
CA ASP A 497 -17.10 -19.92 32.09
C ASP A 497 -16.45 -20.38 30.76
N LEU A 498 -15.14 -20.43 30.77
CA LEU A 498 -14.31 -20.84 29.60
C LEU A 498 -14.36 -22.35 29.30
N LEU A 499 -15.01 -23.14 30.14
CA LEU A 499 -15.18 -24.58 29.93
C LEU A 499 -16.51 -24.89 29.23
N THR A 500 -17.52 -24.04 29.42
CA THR A 500 -18.90 -24.28 28.93
C THR A 500 -19.43 -23.16 28.04
N TYR A 501 -18.77 -21.99 28.02
CA TYR A 501 -19.16 -20.81 27.25
C TYR A 501 -20.64 -20.43 27.44
N ASN A 502 -21.06 -20.29 28.72
CA ASN A 502 -22.44 -20.03 29.12
C ASN A 502 -22.90 -18.59 28.81
N TYR A 503 -23.15 -18.28 27.56
CA TYR A 503 -23.67 -16.99 27.10
C TYR A 503 -25.11 -16.75 27.51
N GLY A 504 -25.67 -15.56 27.21
CA GLY A 504 -27.05 -15.18 27.42
C GLY A 504 -27.30 -14.47 28.73
N ARG A 505 -26.27 -14.14 29.50
CA ARG A 505 -26.44 -13.34 30.74
C ARG A 505 -26.58 -11.86 30.39
N PRO A 506 -27.60 -11.15 30.91
CA PRO A 506 -27.82 -9.75 30.57
C PRO A 506 -26.69 -8.86 31.07
N VAL A 507 -26.17 -8.02 30.16
CA VAL A 507 -25.19 -6.98 30.50
C VAL A 507 -25.92 -5.69 30.81
N VAL A 508 -25.86 -5.27 32.08
CA VAL A 508 -26.54 -4.08 32.55
C VAL A 508 -25.56 -2.89 32.49
N VAL A 509 -25.86 -1.94 31.62
CA VAL A 509 -25.09 -0.69 31.49
C VAL A 509 -25.79 0.40 32.28
N ASN A 510 -25.26 0.73 33.44
CA ASN A 510 -25.81 1.80 34.26
C ASN A 510 -25.10 3.14 33.97
N ARG A 511 -25.59 3.87 32.96
CA ARG A 511 -25.03 5.16 32.59
C ARG A 511 -25.25 6.26 33.64
N ALA A 512 -26.23 6.11 34.50
CA ALA A 512 -26.52 7.10 35.54
C ALA A 512 -25.47 7.09 36.67
N THR A 513 -24.86 5.93 36.95
CA THR A 513 -23.86 5.76 38.02
C THR A 513 -22.46 5.52 37.50
N SER A 514 -22.29 5.18 36.22
CA SER A 514 -20.99 4.99 35.58
C SER A 514 -20.43 6.32 35.10
N VAL A 515 -19.13 6.49 35.26
CA VAL A 515 -18.42 7.68 34.76
C VAL A 515 -18.22 7.56 33.25
N ASP A 516 -18.62 8.57 32.50
CA ASP A 516 -18.26 8.69 31.09
C ASP A 516 -16.78 9.05 30.96
N ARG A 517 -15.99 8.11 30.41
CA ARG A 517 -14.54 8.26 30.18
C ARG A 517 -14.25 8.84 28.79
N GLY A 518 -15.24 9.20 28.05
CA GLY A 518 -15.12 9.82 26.74
C GLY A 518 -14.65 11.26 26.80
N SER A 519 -14.46 11.83 25.63
CA SER A 519 -14.04 13.22 25.49
C SER A 519 -14.52 13.81 24.17
N ARG A 520 -14.61 15.13 24.13
CA ARG A 520 -14.71 15.90 22.91
C ARG A 520 -13.36 16.50 22.56
N ILE A 521 -12.87 16.26 21.36
CA ILE A 521 -11.60 16.79 20.85
C ILE A 521 -11.86 17.59 19.58
N ARG A 522 -11.29 18.77 19.51
CA ARG A 522 -11.26 19.60 18.30
C ARG A 522 -9.80 19.84 17.95
N THR A 523 -9.42 19.54 16.74
CA THR A 523 -8.10 19.79 16.21
C THR A 523 -8.21 20.64 14.97
N LEU A 524 -7.46 21.72 14.92
CA LEU A 524 -7.26 22.54 13.73
C LEU A 524 -5.78 22.57 13.42
N GLN A 525 -5.42 22.16 12.21
CA GLN A 525 -4.06 22.37 11.69
C GLN A 525 -4.11 23.26 10.47
N LYS A 526 -3.09 24.10 10.34
CA LYS A 526 -2.78 24.88 9.14
C LYS A 526 -1.30 24.71 8.82
N GLY A 527 -0.96 24.59 7.56
CA GLY A 527 0.43 24.44 7.13
C GLY A 527 0.70 25.25 5.87
N ILE A 528 1.92 25.78 5.78
CA ILE A 528 2.49 26.29 4.53
C ILE A 528 3.73 25.50 4.20
N TYR A 529 3.90 25.13 2.94
CA TYR A 529 5.03 24.34 2.49
C TYR A 529 5.60 24.84 1.18
N LEU A 530 6.89 24.66 1.04
CA LEU A 530 7.66 24.99 -0.15
C LEU A 530 8.62 23.85 -0.42
N GLN A 531 8.71 23.43 -1.67
CA GLN A 531 9.63 22.41 -2.11
C GLN A 531 10.14 22.73 -3.49
N ASP A 532 11.44 22.54 -3.72
CA ASP A 532 12.02 22.59 -5.06
C ASP A 532 12.71 21.26 -5.39
N GLN A 533 12.36 20.73 -6.54
CA GLN A 533 13.04 19.60 -7.15
C GLN A 533 13.89 20.14 -8.29
N ILE A 534 15.20 20.06 -8.11
CA ILE A 534 16.20 20.64 -9.02
C ILE A 534 16.86 19.49 -9.75
N SER A 535 16.69 19.46 -11.07
CA SER A 535 17.36 18.47 -11.92
C SER A 535 18.48 19.14 -12.71
N VAL A 536 19.66 18.53 -12.65
CA VAL A 536 20.85 18.93 -13.42
C VAL A 536 21.17 17.82 -14.39
N ASP A 537 21.18 18.15 -15.66
CA ASP A 537 21.28 17.18 -16.74
C ASP A 537 20.17 16.10 -16.63
N GLN A 538 20.47 14.88 -17.03
CA GLN A 538 19.56 13.73 -16.90
C GLN A 538 19.89 12.86 -15.67
N HIS A 539 20.92 13.23 -14.92
CA HIS A 539 21.52 12.39 -13.90
C HIS A 539 21.21 12.83 -12.48
N TRP A 540 21.34 14.11 -12.18
CA TRP A 540 21.19 14.59 -10.81
C TRP A 540 19.81 15.15 -10.55
N THR A 541 19.23 14.75 -9.43
CA THR A 541 18.00 15.35 -8.90
C THR A 541 18.20 15.66 -7.42
N ALA A 542 18.20 16.94 -7.06
CA ALA A 542 18.18 17.41 -5.69
C ALA A 542 16.75 17.78 -5.31
N LEU A 543 16.36 17.50 -4.07
CA LEU A 543 15.07 17.85 -3.53
C LEU A 543 15.26 18.56 -2.20
N LEU A 544 14.75 19.77 -2.10
CA LEU A 544 14.78 20.59 -0.89
C LEU A 544 13.36 20.99 -0.51
N GLY A 545 13.02 20.89 0.75
CA GLY A 545 11.69 21.26 1.20
C GLY A 545 11.67 21.77 2.64
N ALA A 546 10.78 22.70 2.89
CA ALA A 546 10.51 23.27 4.20
C ALA A 546 9.01 23.43 4.40
N ARG A 547 8.59 23.29 5.65
CA ARG A 547 7.19 23.46 6.06
C ARG A 547 7.10 24.12 7.43
N ARG A 548 6.10 24.96 7.58
CA ARG A 548 5.69 25.52 8.88
C ARG A 548 4.26 25.11 9.17
N ASP A 549 4.05 24.54 10.35
CA ASP A 549 2.75 24.10 10.86
C ASP A 549 2.34 24.88 12.09
N TRP A 550 1.04 25.09 12.20
CA TRP A 550 0.36 25.57 13.41
C TRP A 550 -0.78 24.59 13.73
N ALA A 551 -0.85 24.16 14.96
CA ALA A 551 -1.84 23.21 15.46
C ALA A 551 -2.48 23.71 16.73
N THR A 552 -3.81 23.78 16.73
CA THR A 552 -4.60 24.05 17.92
C THR A 552 -5.38 22.78 18.26
N GLN A 553 -5.36 22.39 19.53
CA GLN A 553 -6.12 21.23 20.02
C GLN A 553 -6.88 21.62 21.28
N ASP A 554 -8.18 21.48 21.26
CA ASP A 554 -9.07 21.68 22.40
C ASP A 554 -9.65 20.32 22.80
N GLN A 555 -9.47 19.90 24.04
CA GLN A 555 -10.06 18.66 24.57
C GLN A 555 -10.89 18.97 25.81
N THR A 556 -12.10 18.45 25.87
CA THR A 556 -12.95 18.43 27.05
C THR A 556 -13.20 17.00 27.48
N MET A 557 -12.82 16.63 28.69
CA MET A 557 -13.07 15.29 29.25
C MET A 557 -14.47 15.23 29.87
N HIS A 558 -15.28 14.25 29.46
CA HIS A 558 -16.67 14.14 29.96
C HIS A 558 -16.74 13.81 31.45
N ARG A 559 -15.78 13.06 31.99
CA ARG A 559 -15.75 12.58 33.40
C ARG A 559 -15.74 13.69 34.44
N ASN A 560 -15.13 14.82 34.15
CA ASN A 560 -14.92 15.90 35.11
C ASN A 560 -15.00 17.28 34.47
N GLN A 561 -15.36 17.37 33.19
CA GLN A 561 -15.43 18.61 32.40
C GLN A 561 -14.10 19.37 32.34
N ALA A 562 -12.99 18.69 32.66
CA ALA A 562 -11.68 19.29 32.52
C ALA A 562 -11.37 19.58 31.06
N THR A 563 -10.81 20.75 30.80
CA THR A 563 -10.39 21.19 29.47
C THR A 563 -8.87 21.17 29.38
N LEU A 564 -8.37 20.84 28.20
CA LEU A 564 -6.97 20.96 27.84
C LEU A 564 -6.91 21.70 26.49
N ASP A 565 -6.43 22.91 26.52
CA ASP A 565 -6.24 23.73 25.33
C ASP A 565 -4.73 23.83 25.04
N LYS A 566 -4.36 23.59 23.79
CA LYS A 566 -2.96 23.50 23.40
C LYS A 566 -2.72 24.05 22.02
N ASP A 567 -1.74 24.95 21.93
CA ASP A 567 -1.20 25.45 20.68
C ASP A 567 0.23 24.95 20.48
N ASP A 568 0.47 24.31 19.37
CA ASP A 568 1.77 23.84 18.94
C ASP A 568 2.17 24.45 17.61
N SER A 569 3.45 24.61 17.38
CA SER A 569 3.96 24.95 16.06
C SER A 569 5.30 24.27 15.79
N ALA A 570 5.54 23.94 14.55
CA ALA A 570 6.80 23.31 14.14
C ALA A 570 7.23 23.79 12.78
N THR A 571 8.54 23.88 12.59
CA THR A 571 9.16 23.92 11.26
C THR A 571 9.84 22.59 11.04
N THR A 572 9.62 21.99 9.87
CA THR A 572 10.24 20.74 9.46
C THR A 572 10.93 20.92 8.12
N TRP A 573 12.03 20.18 7.93
CA TRP A 573 12.88 20.25 6.74
C TRP A 573 13.08 18.89 6.14
N ARG A 574 13.31 18.89 4.82
CA ARG A 574 13.82 17.72 4.12
C ARG A 574 14.81 18.11 3.06
N ALA A 575 15.79 17.26 2.84
CA ALA A 575 16.75 17.38 1.74
C ALA A 575 17.05 16.00 1.20
N GLY A 576 17.27 15.91 -0.09
CA GLY A 576 17.60 14.64 -0.72
C GLY A 576 18.33 14.86 -2.04
N LEU A 577 19.13 13.87 -2.40
CA LEU A 577 19.90 13.86 -3.64
C LEU A 577 19.80 12.49 -4.28
N VAL A 578 19.54 12.43 -5.56
CA VAL A 578 19.55 11.23 -6.39
C VAL A 578 20.54 11.42 -7.52
N TYR A 579 21.32 10.39 -7.83
CA TYR A 579 22.15 10.32 -9.03
C TYR A 579 21.71 9.15 -9.90
N LYS A 580 21.15 9.42 -11.05
CA LYS A 580 20.66 8.40 -11.98
C LYS A 580 21.67 8.16 -13.09
N THR A 581 22.12 6.92 -13.21
CA THR A 581 23.01 6.50 -14.30
C THR A 581 22.23 6.15 -15.56
N ASP A 582 22.88 6.15 -16.72
CA ASP A 582 22.28 5.70 -17.99
C ASP A 582 21.83 4.22 -17.95
N ALA A 583 22.47 3.40 -17.13
CA ALA A 583 22.07 2.01 -16.90
C ALA A 583 20.80 1.84 -16.05
N GLY A 584 20.20 2.94 -15.57
CA GLY A 584 18.99 2.92 -14.74
C GLY A 584 19.24 2.67 -13.26
N LEU A 585 20.50 2.73 -12.79
CA LEU A 585 20.85 2.69 -11.38
C LEU A 585 20.75 4.10 -10.79
N ALA A 586 20.07 4.24 -9.65
CA ALA A 586 19.81 5.53 -8.99
C ALA A 586 20.12 5.45 -7.48
N PRO A 587 21.39 5.60 -7.04
CA PRO A 587 21.71 5.83 -5.64
C PRO A 587 21.15 7.17 -5.17
N TYR A 588 20.73 7.19 -3.90
CA TYR A 588 20.21 8.40 -3.26
C TYR A 588 20.59 8.49 -1.78
N ALA A 589 20.54 9.70 -1.26
CA ALA A 589 20.61 9.97 0.16
C ALA A 589 19.60 11.05 0.54
N SER A 590 19.04 10.96 1.74
CA SER A 590 18.10 11.97 2.22
C SER A 590 18.12 12.16 3.74
N TYR A 591 17.69 13.33 4.14
CA TYR A 591 17.33 13.71 5.49
C TYR A 591 15.90 14.22 5.51
N SER A 592 15.11 13.82 6.51
CA SER A 592 13.73 14.27 6.67
C SER A 592 13.30 14.32 8.12
N GLU A 593 12.32 15.18 8.40
CA GLU A 593 11.79 15.40 9.73
C GLU A 593 10.28 15.15 9.80
N SER A 594 9.82 14.83 11.01
CA SER A 594 8.40 14.76 11.35
C SER A 594 8.11 15.41 12.70
N PHE A 595 6.84 15.76 12.85
CA PHE A 595 6.29 16.43 14.01
C PHE A 595 4.86 15.94 14.22
N PHE A 596 4.53 15.58 15.48
CA PHE A 596 3.19 15.16 15.84
C PHE A 596 2.78 15.74 17.20
N PRO A 597 1.77 16.63 17.28
CA PRO A 597 1.21 17.11 18.54
C PRO A 597 0.60 16.00 19.35
N VAL A 598 0.71 16.08 20.65
CA VAL A 598 0.20 15.10 21.60
C VAL A 598 -0.89 15.73 22.45
N THR A 599 -2.11 15.19 22.42
CA THR A 599 -3.25 15.60 23.23
C THR A 599 -3.27 14.84 24.56
N ALA A 600 -2.30 15.07 25.41
CA ALA A 600 -2.29 14.51 26.76
C ALA A 600 -1.51 15.45 27.68
N ALA A 601 -1.78 15.33 28.97
CA ALA A 601 -1.10 16.04 30.04
C ALA A 601 -0.51 15.04 31.04
N ASP A 602 0.48 15.48 31.79
CA ASP A 602 1.04 14.74 32.92
C ASP A 602 0.07 14.73 34.13
N ALA A 603 0.47 14.09 35.22
CA ALA A 603 -0.32 14.01 36.43
C ALA A 603 -0.59 15.39 37.08
N ALA A 604 0.25 16.40 36.81
CA ALA A 604 0.10 17.77 37.27
C ALA A 604 -0.79 18.63 36.35
N GLY A 605 -1.25 18.07 35.22
CA GLY A 605 -2.06 18.77 34.22
C GLY A 605 -1.24 19.55 33.20
N SER A 606 0.09 19.42 33.20
CA SER A 606 0.97 20.08 32.21
C SER A 606 0.93 19.34 30.87
N ALA A 607 0.69 20.08 29.78
CA ALA A 607 0.66 19.51 28.45
C ALA A 607 2.04 18.96 28.01
N PHE A 608 2.06 17.78 27.43
CA PHE A 608 3.28 17.20 26.88
C PHE A 608 3.77 17.94 25.63
N LYS A 609 5.08 17.86 25.35
CA LYS A 609 5.67 18.40 24.13
C LYS A 609 5.22 17.58 22.90
N PRO A 610 5.22 18.15 21.69
CA PRO A 610 5.03 17.37 20.48
C PRO A 610 6.13 16.31 20.31
N THR A 611 5.73 15.15 19.89
CA THR A 611 6.66 14.11 19.42
C THR A 611 7.36 14.59 18.15
N ARG A 612 8.68 14.37 18.05
CA ARG A 612 9.48 14.71 16.87
C ARG A 612 10.17 13.48 16.30
N GLY A 613 10.36 13.48 15.00
CA GLY A 613 11.09 12.43 14.28
C GLY A 613 12.15 13.01 13.36
N LYS A 614 13.27 12.30 13.24
CA LYS A 614 14.35 12.61 12.30
C LYS A 614 14.81 11.33 11.64
N GLN A 615 15.06 11.39 10.34
CA GLN A 615 15.55 10.25 9.59
C GLN A 615 16.69 10.65 8.67
N VAL A 616 17.72 9.81 8.63
CA VAL A 616 18.72 9.73 7.56
C VAL A 616 18.49 8.43 6.82
N GLU A 617 18.43 8.50 5.50
CA GLU A 617 18.25 7.33 4.64
C GLU A 617 19.22 7.40 3.47
N MET A 618 19.83 6.26 3.16
CA MET A 618 20.61 6.06 1.94
C MET A 618 20.07 4.83 1.23
N GLY A 619 20.00 4.90 -0.10
CA GLY A 619 19.48 3.77 -0.84
C GLY A 619 19.91 3.79 -2.30
N VAL A 620 19.49 2.77 -3.00
CA VAL A 620 19.70 2.62 -4.43
C VAL A 620 18.47 2.03 -5.07
N ARG A 621 18.07 2.54 -6.22
CA ARG A 621 17.07 1.95 -7.09
C ARG A 621 17.68 1.50 -8.39
N TYR A 622 17.09 0.47 -8.97
CA TYR A 622 17.46 -0.01 -10.28
C TYR A 622 16.21 -0.21 -11.13
N GLN A 623 16.12 0.59 -12.18
CA GLN A 623 15.04 0.57 -13.16
C GLN A 623 15.63 0.78 -14.55
N PRO A 624 16.11 -0.30 -15.21
CA PRO A 624 16.66 -0.19 -16.55
C PRO A 624 15.60 0.26 -17.55
N GLU A 625 16.03 1.04 -18.53
CA GLU A 625 15.15 1.52 -19.59
C GLU A 625 14.56 0.36 -20.37
N GLY A 626 13.28 0.47 -20.76
CA GLY A 626 12.58 -0.58 -21.49
C GLY A 626 12.16 -1.80 -20.65
N SER A 627 12.63 -1.91 -19.39
CA SER A 627 12.21 -3.00 -18.49
C SER A 627 10.97 -2.63 -17.68
N ASN A 628 10.18 -3.63 -17.33
CA ASN A 628 9.08 -3.47 -16.37
C ASN A 628 9.52 -4.05 -15.02
N MET A 629 10.51 -3.44 -14.41
CA MET A 629 11.03 -3.80 -13.08
C MET A 629 11.44 -2.56 -12.28
N LEU A 630 11.35 -2.67 -10.97
CA LEU A 630 11.88 -1.72 -10.00
C LEU A 630 12.47 -2.50 -8.83
N LEU A 631 13.77 -2.42 -8.66
CA LEU A 631 14.48 -2.96 -7.50
C LEU A 631 14.89 -1.80 -6.61
N SER A 632 14.76 -1.97 -5.30
CA SER A 632 15.10 -0.94 -4.31
C SER A 632 15.83 -1.57 -3.14
N ALA A 633 16.87 -0.89 -2.66
CA ALA A 633 17.55 -1.21 -1.42
C ALA A 633 17.75 0.09 -0.64
N ALA A 634 17.53 0.07 0.67
CA ALA A 634 17.71 1.24 1.53
C ALA A 634 18.24 0.83 2.90
N VAL A 635 19.07 1.69 3.49
CA VAL A 635 19.47 1.66 4.90
C VAL A 635 18.99 2.96 5.55
N TYR A 636 18.56 2.88 6.80
CA TYR A 636 18.00 4.03 7.49
C TYR A 636 18.39 4.05 8.98
N ASP A 637 18.42 5.27 9.52
CA ASP A 637 18.45 5.57 10.95
C ASP A 637 17.33 6.58 11.24
N LEU A 638 16.31 6.11 11.97
CA LEU A 638 15.11 6.86 12.31
C LEU A 638 15.03 7.02 13.83
N THR A 639 14.99 8.25 14.31
CA THR A 639 14.88 8.55 15.73
C THR A 639 13.59 9.30 16.02
N GLN A 640 12.84 8.85 17.02
CA GLN A 640 11.65 9.50 17.56
C GLN A 640 11.91 9.94 18.99
N THR A 641 11.74 11.24 19.27
CA THR A 641 11.89 11.82 20.61
C THR A 641 10.54 12.25 21.19
N ASP A 642 10.52 12.48 22.49
CA ASP A 642 9.32 12.90 23.22
C ASP A 642 8.14 11.93 23.06
N VAL A 643 8.45 10.62 23.10
CA VAL A 643 7.46 9.55 22.88
C VAL A 643 6.48 9.47 24.04
N LEU A 644 5.19 9.45 23.74
CA LEU A 644 4.12 9.24 24.71
C LEU A 644 3.91 7.75 24.95
N LYS A 645 3.90 7.36 26.22
CA LYS A 645 3.57 6.00 26.66
C LYS A 645 2.49 6.03 27.73
N TYR A 646 1.54 5.11 27.63
CA TYR A 646 0.52 4.91 28.66
C TYR A 646 1.02 3.98 29.74
N ASP A 647 0.99 4.42 31.00
CA ASP A 647 1.27 3.59 32.17
C ASP A 647 -0.07 3.05 32.72
N ALA A 648 -0.35 1.82 32.43
CA ALA A 648 -1.59 1.15 32.85
C ALA A 648 -1.69 0.97 34.37
N ALA A 649 -0.55 0.94 35.09
CA ALA A 649 -0.52 0.78 36.56
C ALA A 649 -0.96 2.06 37.26
N GLN A 650 -0.69 3.21 36.67
CA GLN A 650 -1.01 4.53 37.22
C GLN A 650 -2.20 5.22 36.52
N ASP A 651 -2.75 4.60 35.45
CA ASP A 651 -3.77 5.19 34.57
C ASP A 651 -3.40 6.59 34.05
N LEU A 652 -2.13 6.78 33.72
CA LEU A 652 -1.59 8.05 33.21
C LEU A 652 -0.72 7.87 31.97
N TYR A 653 -0.62 8.97 31.22
CA TYR A 653 0.40 9.07 30.19
C TYR A 653 1.69 9.63 30.75
N ARG A 654 2.81 9.15 30.19
CA ARG A 654 4.14 9.69 30.44
C ARG A 654 4.83 9.96 29.12
N GLN A 655 5.54 11.07 29.04
CA GLN A 655 6.41 11.35 27.92
C GLN A 655 7.79 10.74 28.22
N SER A 656 8.08 9.61 27.56
CA SER A 656 9.30 8.85 27.82
C SER A 656 10.28 9.06 26.67
N GLY A 657 11.37 9.60 26.89
CA GLY A 657 12.61 9.59 26.17
C GLY A 657 12.58 9.45 24.64
N GLU A 658 13.20 8.39 24.14
CA GLU A 658 13.52 8.24 22.72
C GLU A 658 13.40 6.79 22.26
N VAL A 659 12.91 6.61 21.05
CA VAL A 659 12.93 5.33 20.31
C VAL A 659 13.75 5.54 19.05
N GLN A 660 14.76 4.67 18.84
CA GLN A 660 15.55 4.65 17.62
C GLN A 660 15.28 3.36 16.85
N SER A 661 15.10 3.47 15.53
CA SER A 661 14.95 2.36 14.61
C SER A 661 16.02 2.43 13.53
N LYS A 662 16.83 1.37 13.45
CA LYS A 662 17.85 1.18 12.42
C LYS A 662 17.55 -0.06 11.63
N GLY A 663 17.80 -0.01 10.33
CA GLY A 663 17.53 -1.17 9.52
C GLY A 663 17.92 -1.03 8.07
N PHE A 664 17.68 -2.12 7.36
CA PHE A 664 17.76 -2.10 5.91
C PHE A 664 16.57 -2.83 5.28
N GLU A 665 16.22 -2.41 4.09
CA GLU A 665 15.06 -2.86 3.35
C GLU A 665 15.46 -3.19 1.91
N LEU A 666 14.92 -4.28 1.38
CA LEU A 666 15.03 -4.69 -0.01
C LEU A 666 13.63 -4.88 -0.56
N GLU A 667 13.38 -4.39 -1.76
CA GLU A 667 12.13 -4.58 -2.48
C GLU A 667 12.40 -4.81 -3.96
N ALA A 668 11.77 -5.82 -4.52
CA ALA A 668 11.80 -6.12 -5.94
C ALA A 668 10.38 -6.28 -6.45
N LYS A 669 10.02 -5.51 -7.46
CA LYS A 669 8.83 -5.69 -8.26
C LYS A 669 9.26 -5.79 -9.71
N ALA A 670 8.90 -6.89 -10.37
CA ALA A 670 9.39 -7.14 -11.72
C ALA A 670 8.41 -7.98 -12.53
N GLU A 671 8.23 -7.65 -13.79
CA GLU A 671 7.73 -8.55 -14.80
C GLU A 671 8.92 -9.28 -15.42
N LEU A 672 9.19 -10.49 -14.92
CA LEU A 672 10.31 -11.33 -15.37
C LEU A 672 10.17 -11.77 -16.83
N SER A 673 8.93 -11.84 -17.29
CA SER A 673 8.55 -12.06 -18.68
C SER A 673 7.15 -11.47 -18.91
N ALA A 674 6.67 -11.49 -20.16
CA ALA A 674 5.29 -11.11 -20.47
C ALA A 674 4.22 -11.95 -19.74
N ALA A 675 4.62 -13.10 -19.19
CA ALA A 675 3.73 -14.03 -18.50
C ALA A 675 3.92 -14.06 -16.98
N THR A 676 5.07 -13.64 -16.46
CA THR A 676 5.48 -13.92 -15.07
C THR A 676 5.84 -12.64 -14.33
N SER A 677 5.15 -12.40 -13.21
CA SER A 677 5.39 -11.26 -12.33
C SER A 677 5.93 -11.71 -10.97
N LEU A 678 6.83 -10.92 -10.40
CA LEU A 678 7.50 -11.16 -9.11
C LEU A 678 7.30 -9.96 -8.19
N ILE A 679 6.99 -10.26 -6.91
CA ILE A 679 7.16 -9.34 -5.78
C ILE A 679 8.05 -10.05 -4.77
N ALA A 680 9.12 -9.39 -4.34
CA ALA A 680 9.95 -9.88 -3.26
C ALA A 680 10.32 -8.73 -2.32
N SER A 681 10.30 -8.98 -1.03
CA SER A 681 10.69 -8.00 -0.04
C SER A 681 11.43 -8.64 1.12
N TYR A 682 12.35 -7.89 1.69
CA TYR A 682 13.02 -8.23 2.94
C TYR A 682 13.24 -6.96 3.75
N ALA A 683 13.09 -7.06 5.07
CA ALA A 683 13.42 -6.00 5.99
C ALA A 683 14.13 -6.56 7.23
N TYR A 684 15.19 -5.88 7.63
CA TYR A 684 15.77 -5.95 8.96
C TYR A 684 15.41 -4.66 9.69
N THR A 685 14.74 -4.76 10.85
CA THR A 685 14.27 -3.63 11.63
C THR A 685 14.65 -3.80 13.09
N ASP A 686 15.60 -3.02 13.58
CA ASP A 686 15.95 -2.97 15.00
C ASP A 686 15.47 -1.65 15.61
N ALA A 687 14.23 -1.64 16.09
CA ALA A 687 13.59 -0.50 16.74
C ALA A 687 13.61 -0.69 18.25
N ARG A 688 14.26 0.23 19.00
CA ARG A 688 14.45 0.13 20.46
C ARG A 688 14.22 1.45 21.15
N THR A 689 13.76 1.36 22.41
CA THR A 689 13.80 2.48 23.34
C THR A 689 15.27 2.75 23.73
N THR A 690 15.81 3.88 23.34
CA THR A 690 17.19 4.30 23.64
C THR A 690 17.29 5.17 24.89
N ARG A 691 16.21 5.90 25.20
CA ARG A 691 16.07 6.66 26.45
C ARG A 691 14.66 6.50 27.01
N SER A 692 14.52 6.38 28.31
CA SER A 692 13.24 6.36 29.03
C SER A 692 13.44 6.84 30.47
N THR A 693 12.40 7.41 31.06
CA THR A 693 12.31 7.69 32.49
C THR A 693 12.22 6.42 33.34
N ILE A 694 11.95 5.26 32.69
CA ILE A 694 11.92 3.94 33.32
C ILE A 694 13.11 3.14 32.80
N ALA A 695 14.06 2.85 33.69
CA ALA A 695 15.31 2.17 33.31
C ALA A 695 15.08 0.80 32.63
N SER A 696 14.06 0.05 33.05
CA SER A 696 13.75 -1.27 32.49
C SER A 696 13.21 -1.23 31.04
N GLU A 697 12.83 -0.07 30.55
CA GLU A 697 12.37 0.08 29.15
C GLU A 697 13.54 0.32 28.19
N VAL A 698 14.68 0.79 28.70
CA VAL A 698 15.86 1.05 27.86
C VAL A 698 16.40 -0.26 27.30
N GLY A 699 16.63 -0.27 25.99
CA GLY A 699 17.05 -1.46 25.24
C GLY A 699 15.90 -2.38 24.80
N GLN A 700 14.68 -2.20 25.30
CA GLN A 700 13.53 -2.99 24.84
C GLN A 700 13.18 -2.64 23.39
N ARG A 701 12.82 -3.67 22.61
CA ARG A 701 12.36 -3.52 21.22
C ARG A 701 10.94 -2.96 21.17
N SER A 702 10.65 -2.26 20.08
CA SER A 702 9.28 -1.82 19.78
C SER A 702 8.33 -3.02 19.66
N GLU A 703 7.12 -2.82 20.14
CA GLU A 703 6.05 -3.82 20.18
C GLU A 703 5.77 -4.43 18.81
N ASP A 704 5.49 -5.73 18.78
CA ASP A 704 5.09 -6.49 17.59
C ASP A 704 5.99 -6.27 16.35
N THR A 705 7.24 -5.81 16.55
CA THR A 705 8.20 -5.51 15.50
C THR A 705 9.22 -6.63 15.39
N PRO A 706 9.21 -7.42 14.29
CA PRO A 706 10.21 -8.48 14.08
C PRO A 706 11.54 -7.88 13.64
N LEU A 707 12.66 -8.51 14.03
CA LEU A 707 13.97 -8.15 13.47
C LEU A 707 14.07 -8.47 11.98
N HIS A 708 13.49 -9.59 11.56
CA HIS A 708 13.56 -10.07 10.20
C HIS A 708 12.16 -10.31 9.66
N GLN A 709 11.90 -9.79 8.49
CA GLN A 709 10.66 -10.00 7.75
C GLN A 709 10.99 -10.22 6.28
N ALA A 710 10.32 -11.17 5.64
CA ALA A 710 10.48 -11.44 4.22
C ALA A 710 9.15 -11.81 3.58
N ALA A 711 8.95 -11.44 2.33
CA ALA A 711 7.82 -11.88 1.55
C ALA A 711 8.24 -12.12 0.10
N LEU A 712 7.62 -13.12 -0.52
CA LEU A 712 7.81 -13.49 -1.92
C LEU A 712 6.46 -13.84 -2.52
N TRP A 713 6.13 -13.26 -3.66
CA TRP A 713 4.98 -13.62 -4.49
C TRP A 713 5.42 -13.76 -5.93
N LEU A 714 5.01 -14.84 -6.56
CA LEU A 714 5.22 -15.10 -7.98
C LEU A 714 3.88 -15.48 -8.59
N ASP A 715 3.53 -14.91 -9.72
CA ASP A 715 2.43 -15.41 -10.54
C ASP A 715 2.84 -15.55 -12.01
N THR A 716 2.21 -16.47 -12.72
CA THR A 716 2.51 -16.73 -14.12
C THR A 716 1.26 -17.13 -14.90
N ASN A 717 1.22 -16.72 -16.17
CA ASN A 717 0.26 -17.22 -17.15
C ASN A 717 0.89 -18.42 -17.89
N PHE A 718 0.14 -19.48 -18.03
CA PHE A 718 0.61 -20.75 -18.61
C PHE A 718 0.48 -20.83 -20.14
N GLY A 719 0.45 -19.69 -20.83
CA GLY A 719 0.37 -19.63 -22.30
C GLY A 719 1.50 -20.38 -23.00
N ALA A 720 2.73 -20.30 -22.47
CA ALA A 720 3.88 -21.04 -22.98
C ALA A 720 3.73 -22.58 -22.91
N LEU A 721 2.86 -23.08 -22.02
CA LEU A 721 2.51 -24.51 -21.89
C LEU A 721 1.21 -24.87 -22.60
N GLY A 722 0.71 -24.01 -23.50
CA GLY A 722 -0.53 -24.27 -24.26
C GLY A 722 -1.82 -23.96 -23.45
N LEU A 723 -1.71 -23.33 -22.27
CA LEU A 723 -2.84 -23.01 -21.40
C LEU A 723 -2.96 -21.47 -21.18
N PRO A 724 -3.16 -20.66 -22.26
CA PRO A 724 -3.13 -19.20 -22.16
C PRO A 724 -4.27 -18.60 -21.33
N LYS A 725 -5.29 -19.37 -21.00
CA LYS A 725 -6.42 -18.97 -20.15
C LYS A 725 -6.18 -19.19 -18.66
N LEU A 726 -5.10 -19.90 -18.32
CA LEU A 726 -4.77 -20.25 -16.94
C LEU A 726 -3.66 -19.32 -16.42
N LYS A 727 -3.90 -18.71 -15.25
CA LYS A 727 -2.92 -17.98 -14.46
C LYS A 727 -2.88 -18.58 -13.05
N ALA A 728 -1.71 -18.83 -12.51
CA ALA A 728 -1.55 -19.23 -11.12
C ALA A 728 -0.49 -18.37 -10.42
N GLY A 729 -0.67 -18.19 -9.14
CA GLY A 729 0.28 -17.46 -8.30
C GLY A 729 0.41 -18.11 -6.94
N GLY A 730 1.55 -17.87 -6.30
CA GLY A 730 1.81 -18.33 -4.95
C GLY A 730 2.79 -17.41 -4.24
N GLY A 731 2.67 -17.36 -2.91
CA GLY A 731 3.53 -16.54 -2.10
C GLY A 731 3.83 -17.13 -0.73
N ALA A 732 4.91 -16.63 -0.16
CA ALA A 732 5.33 -16.92 1.20
C ALA A 732 5.61 -15.62 1.94
N ARG A 733 5.17 -15.54 3.20
CA ARG A 733 5.39 -14.39 4.09
C ARG A 733 5.96 -14.88 5.40
N TYR A 734 7.18 -14.46 5.69
CA TYR A 734 7.88 -14.74 6.95
C TYR A 734 7.87 -13.52 7.86
N LYS A 735 7.46 -13.71 9.11
CA LYS A 735 7.59 -12.75 10.20
C LYS A 735 8.43 -13.39 11.29
N GLY A 736 9.54 -12.76 11.66
CA GLY A 736 10.42 -13.20 12.75
C GLY A 736 9.75 -13.07 14.12
N ALA A 737 10.42 -13.55 15.14
CA ALA A 737 9.95 -13.45 16.52
C ALA A 737 9.78 -11.98 16.95
N THR A 738 8.69 -11.71 17.67
CA THR A 738 8.36 -10.37 18.19
C THR A 738 8.30 -10.36 19.72
N GLN A 739 8.41 -9.16 20.29
CA GLN A 739 8.24 -8.93 21.73
C GLN A 739 7.02 -8.03 21.96
N ALA A 740 6.36 -8.23 23.10
CA ALA A 740 5.34 -7.32 23.59
C ALA A 740 5.71 -6.90 25.02
N SER A 741 5.48 -5.62 25.33
CA SER A 741 5.73 -5.06 26.66
C SER A 741 4.88 -5.79 27.72
N GLY A 742 5.46 -6.02 28.88
CA GLY A 742 4.79 -6.74 29.97
C GLY A 742 4.68 -8.26 29.79
N MET A 743 5.27 -8.82 28.70
CA MET A 743 5.31 -10.28 28.47
C MET A 743 6.69 -10.84 28.75
N PRO A 744 6.80 -11.97 29.51
CA PRO A 744 8.07 -12.62 29.80
C PRO A 744 8.63 -13.44 28.63
N VAL A 745 7.80 -13.68 27.59
CA VAL A 745 8.14 -14.54 26.45
C VAL A 745 7.98 -13.79 25.14
N ALA A 746 8.90 -14.05 24.20
CA ALA A 746 8.77 -13.58 22.84
C ALA A 746 7.75 -14.43 22.06
N MET A 747 6.99 -13.79 21.19
CA MET A 747 6.14 -14.51 20.25
C MET A 747 7.00 -15.16 19.18
N PRO A 748 6.81 -16.46 18.89
CA PRO A 748 7.60 -17.16 17.90
C PRO A 748 7.32 -16.61 16.49
N GLY A 749 8.35 -16.60 15.66
CA GLY A 749 8.21 -16.29 14.24
C GLY A 749 7.41 -17.35 13.50
N TYR A 750 6.85 -16.97 12.34
CA TYR A 750 6.05 -17.86 11.53
C TYR A 750 6.20 -17.56 10.03
N THR A 751 5.84 -18.55 9.22
CA THR A 751 5.71 -18.41 7.76
C THR A 751 4.30 -18.77 7.35
N LEU A 752 3.69 -17.94 6.51
CA LEU A 752 2.39 -18.17 5.88
C LEU A 752 2.59 -18.36 4.39
N PHE A 753 1.79 -19.24 3.80
CA PHE A 753 1.76 -19.49 2.36
C PHE A 753 0.41 -19.09 1.80
N ASP A 754 0.43 -18.41 0.65
CA ASP A 754 -0.78 -17.98 -0.07
C ASP A 754 -0.74 -18.54 -1.49
N ALA A 755 -1.91 -18.77 -2.09
CA ALA A 755 -2.02 -19.26 -3.47
C ALA A 755 -3.21 -18.62 -4.19
N MET A 756 -3.10 -18.48 -5.50
CA MET A 756 -4.13 -17.99 -6.40
C MET A 756 -4.16 -18.84 -7.68
N LEU A 757 -5.36 -19.10 -8.17
CA LEU A 757 -5.61 -19.68 -9.48
C LEU A 757 -6.68 -18.85 -10.18
N SER A 758 -6.45 -18.42 -11.42
CA SER A 758 -7.43 -17.75 -12.27
C SER A 758 -7.55 -18.45 -13.60
N TYR A 759 -8.78 -18.67 -14.07
CA TYR A 759 -9.08 -19.28 -15.34
C TYR A 759 -10.06 -18.42 -16.13
N ARG A 760 -9.61 -17.92 -17.29
CA ARG A 760 -10.43 -17.15 -18.22
C ARG A 760 -11.31 -18.10 -19.05
N ILE A 761 -12.56 -18.32 -18.63
CA ILE A 761 -13.52 -19.19 -19.27
C ILE A 761 -13.80 -18.72 -20.71
N SER A 762 -14.08 -17.41 -20.85
CA SER A 762 -14.32 -16.74 -22.13
C SER A 762 -13.72 -15.32 -22.10
N ARG A 763 -13.94 -14.52 -23.15
CA ARG A 763 -13.54 -13.10 -23.15
C ARG A 763 -14.26 -12.25 -22.08
N HIS A 764 -15.41 -12.74 -21.60
CA HIS A 764 -16.26 -12.02 -20.62
C HIS A 764 -16.22 -12.66 -19.23
N TRP A 765 -15.90 -13.93 -19.10
CA TRP A 765 -15.98 -14.64 -17.83
C TRP A 765 -14.62 -15.11 -17.34
N GLU A 766 -14.35 -14.78 -16.09
CA GLU A 766 -13.17 -15.26 -15.37
C GLU A 766 -13.58 -15.88 -14.04
N LEU A 767 -13.03 -17.04 -13.72
CA LEU A 767 -13.14 -17.70 -12.42
C LEU A 767 -11.80 -17.61 -11.72
N SER A 768 -11.75 -17.07 -10.52
CA SER A 768 -10.56 -17.04 -9.68
C SER A 768 -10.80 -17.73 -8.34
N ALA A 769 -9.77 -18.39 -7.83
CA ALA A 769 -9.75 -19.00 -6.50
C ALA A 769 -8.51 -18.52 -5.74
N ASN A 770 -8.69 -18.14 -4.46
CA ASN A 770 -7.62 -17.67 -3.60
C ASN A 770 -7.60 -18.45 -2.30
N LEU A 771 -6.40 -18.79 -1.85
CA LEU A 771 -6.13 -19.47 -0.59
C LEU A 771 -5.10 -18.63 0.19
N ASN A 772 -5.50 -18.07 1.32
CA ASN A 772 -4.61 -17.38 2.22
C ASN A 772 -4.33 -18.26 3.44
N ASN A 773 -3.10 -18.24 3.96
CA ASN A 773 -2.62 -19.16 5.00
C ASN A 773 -2.92 -20.63 4.64
N LEU A 774 -2.44 -21.06 3.48
CA LEU A 774 -2.70 -22.39 2.87
C LEU A 774 -2.48 -23.55 3.84
N ALA A 775 -1.43 -23.45 4.69
CA ALA A 775 -1.07 -24.48 5.67
C ALA A 775 -1.90 -24.41 6.96
N ASP A 776 -2.85 -23.49 7.07
CA ASP A 776 -3.60 -23.19 8.31
C ASP A 776 -2.72 -23.02 9.54
N LYS A 777 -1.59 -22.32 9.37
CA LYS A 777 -0.64 -22.07 10.46
C LYS A 777 -1.30 -21.23 11.54
N LYS A 778 -1.36 -21.75 12.75
CA LYS A 778 -1.75 -20.99 13.95
C LYS A 778 -0.62 -20.05 14.36
N PHE A 779 -0.94 -18.79 14.58
CA PHE A 779 -0.01 -17.79 15.09
C PHE A 779 -0.77 -16.74 15.92
N VAL A 780 -0.03 -15.96 16.69
CA VAL A 780 -0.56 -14.96 17.61
C VAL A 780 0.25 -13.67 17.44
N SER A 781 -0.44 -12.53 17.45
CA SER A 781 0.16 -11.21 17.53
C SER A 781 -0.20 -10.58 18.87
N CYS A 782 0.78 -10.07 19.61
CA CYS A 782 0.58 -9.51 20.94
C CYS A 782 1.20 -8.13 21.08
N GLU A 783 0.48 -7.23 21.75
CA GLU A 783 0.90 -5.90 22.15
C GLU A 783 0.44 -5.63 23.58
N TYR A 784 1.25 -4.96 24.41
CA TYR A 784 0.88 -4.57 25.78
C TYR A 784 0.27 -5.72 26.63
N ALA A 785 0.86 -6.91 26.53
CA ALA A 785 0.40 -8.11 27.22
C ALA A 785 -1.01 -8.62 26.83
N ILE A 786 -1.55 -8.14 25.72
CA ILE A 786 -2.80 -8.59 25.11
C ILE A 786 -2.55 -9.14 23.71
N CYS A 787 -3.32 -10.12 23.31
CA CYS A 787 -3.06 -10.89 22.09
C CYS A 787 -4.31 -11.01 21.22
N HIS A 788 -4.06 -11.20 19.92
CA HIS A 788 -5.06 -11.58 18.93
C HIS A 788 -4.56 -12.79 18.15
N TYR A 789 -5.42 -13.76 17.90
CA TYR A 789 -5.09 -14.85 16.99
C TYR A 789 -4.98 -14.37 15.56
N GLY A 790 -4.02 -14.95 14.85
CA GLY A 790 -3.87 -14.76 13.42
C GLY A 790 -4.98 -15.47 12.62
N ASP A 791 -5.09 -15.08 11.36
CA ASP A 791 -6.10 -15.61 10.45
C ASP A 791 -5.89 -17.10 10.18
N GLU A 792 -6.99 -17.83 10.11
CA GLU A 792 -7.03 -19.19 9.58
C GLU A 792 -6.82 -19.22 8.07
N ARG A 793 -6.77 -20.46 7.54
CA ARG A 793 -6.88 -20.67 6.10
C ARG A 793 -8.19 -20.12 5.59
N ARG A 794 -8.08 -19.13 4.71
CA ARG A 794 -9.21 -18.55 4.00
C ARG A 794 -9.20 -19.00 2.55
N ALA A 795 -10.32 -19.59 2.12
CA ALA A 795 -10.56 -20.00 0.75
C ALA A 795 -11.70 -19.17 0.16
N THR A 796 -11.49 -18.57 -1.01
CA THR A 796 -12.52 -17.82 -1.75
C THR A 796 -12.50 -18.21 -3.23
N ALA A 797 -13.68 -18.22 -3.83
CA ALA A 797 -13.85 -18.35 -5.27
C ALA A 797 -14.68 -17.17 -5.78
N THR A 798 -14.21 -16.53 -6.85
CA THR A 798 -14.86 -15.35 -7.45
C THR A 798 -15.12 -15.62 -8.91
N LEU A 799 -16.36 -15.45 -9.35
CA LEU A 799 -16.75 -15.44 -10.75
C LEU A 799 -16.98 -13.98 -11.17
N THR A 800 -16.23 -13.53 -12.16
CA THR A 800 -16.27 -12.16 -12.67
C THR A 800 -16.80 -12.15 -14.10
N TYR A 801 -17.72 -11.23 -14.39
CA TYR A 801 -18.23 -10.93 -15.73
C TYR A 801 -17.81 -9.52 -16.15
N GLN A 802 -17.22 -9.42 -17.34
CA GLN A 802 -16.75 -8.14 -17.93
C GLN A 802 -17.37 -7.98 -19.34
N TRP A 803 -17.81 -6.74 -19.73
CA TRP A 803 -18.38 -6.47 -21.05
C TRP A 803 -18.01 -5.09 -21.60
#